data_690ccd6d1ec147b18ddbda8e8e68c6ca
#
_entry.id   690ccd6d1ec147b18ddbda8e8e68c6ca
#
_cell.length_a   1.000
_cell.length_b   1.000
_cell.length_c   1.000
_cell.angle_alpha   90.00
_cell.angle_beta   90.00
_cell.angle_gamma   90.00
#
_symmetry.space_group_name_H-M   'P 1'
#
loop_
_entity.id
_entity.type
_entity.pdbx_description
1 polymer ?
#
loop_
_entity_poly.entity_id
_entity_poly.type
_entity_poly.pdbx_seq_one_letter_code
_entity_poly.pdbx_strand_id
1 'polypeptide(L)'
;MLISSKSVKQLAENIGKSSETFCSGLFLSARWFVVSELDHDGIQMIVMPDRDSAEYCSVDLYNLIEGDKVFFLPDSGKTLERSNYKSSLSVQRTSAIGKILDHKEGQLIIVTYPAALEEGVPDAASIRKSLLKLKVGDEISHDDIVDSLFESGFERVDFVAEPGHFAIRGAIVDIFSYSYNDPFRISFFGDEVESINIFDCNTQLSKEKVVEAEIYPDIASSEEGEGLVQLASLLPEDTLVWLDSSDMYRNREFWPYLEKFRRIFMELPLSRQNEEAVRFNISPQPVFNKNFELLTEDIRKRLEEGYRVRIYGEKQSQLDRLKSILSQNGGIMPEFIPHCNIHNGFIDNDDKVCCYSDHEIFDRFHRVSLRRTVEKSEQLTINDLTSFAIGDYIVHIDYGVGVFGGLVRMKDDKGRMHEVVKLIYKDNDVVFVSVHALHKISRYKSKDSEPPKIHKIGSKVWQNLKASTKSKVKDIAKDLIQLYAKRKSAKGFAFSGDTYLQQELESSFMYEDTPDQERAVQAVKRDMEDDCPMDRLVCGDVGFGKTEVAVRAAFKAVADSKQVAVLVPTTILALQHFNTFKNRLKDFPCNIDYVSRLRTAKEISDIQKRLKAGTLDIVIGTHKLVGKGFEFKDLGLLIIDEEQKFGVSVKEKLRQLKASVDTLTLTATPIPRTLQFSLLGARDLSIISTPPPNRIPVQTEIMLFDHDEIKKIINYEINRGGQVFFVHNRVEELQSVYDILHRLVPDMKICLAHGQMEAKVLENKILDFMAGDYDMLLCTTIIENGLDIPNANTIIINQAQNIGLSDLHQLRGRVGRSNRRSFCYLIVPPLVSITEDARRRLKAIESF
;
A
#
# COMPACT_ATOMS: atom_id res chain seq x y z
N MET A 1 16.47 11.17 -30.62
CA MET A 1 15.48 12.14 -31.06
C MET A 1 14.21 11.40 -31.45
N LEU A 2 13.16 11.62 -30.72
CA LEU A 2 11.92 10.84 -30.78
C LEU A 2 10.74 11.67 -31.26
N ILE A 3 10.73 12.98 -31.06
CA ILE A 3 9.62 13.88 -31.36
C ILE A 3 10.14 15.11 -32.08
N SER A 4 9.36 15.53 -33.10
CA SER A 4 9.35 16.84 -33.74
C SER A 4 10.62 17.72 -33.59
N SER A 5 11.72 17.23 -34.12
CA SER A 5 13.03 17.87 -33.97
C SER A 5 13.01 19.35 -34.44
N LYS A 6 12.10 19.72 -35.32
CA LYS A 6 11.90 21.10 -35.82
C LYS A 6 11.17 21.96 -34.79
N SER A 7 10.06 21.45 -34.21
CA SER A 7 9.26 22.19 -33.21
C SER A 7 10.02 22.32 -31.89
N VAL A 8 10.78 21.29 -31.48
CA VAL A 8 11.64 21.37 -30.28
C VAL A 8 12.76 22.40 -30.48
N LYS A 9 13.40 22.47 -31.62
CA LYS A 9 14.40 23.53 -31.95
C LYS A 9 13.79 24.93 -31.93
N GLN A 10 12.60 25.07 -32.52
CA GLN A 10 11.86 26.34 -32.49
C GLN A 10 11.47 26.75 -31.09
N LEU A 11 11.09 25.77 -30.26
CA LEU A 11 10.81 25.98 -28.82
C LEU A 11 12.06 26.49 -28.09
N ALA A 12 13.20 25.84 -28.28
CA ALA A 12 14.48 26.24 -27.68
C ALA A 12 14.90 27.65 -28.09
N GLU A 13 14.72 28.00 -29.37
CA GLU A 13 15.00 29.37 -29.87
C GLU A 13 14.07 30.41 -29.23
N ASN A 14 12.78 30.11 -29.08
CA ASN A 14 11.79 31.02 -28.53
C ASN A 14 12.02 31.24 -27.01
N ILE A 15 12.39 30.20 -26.27
CA ILE A 15 12.78 30.29 -24.83
C ILE A 15 13.95 31.28 -24.67
N GLY A 16 14.91 31.30 -25.61
CA GLY A 16 16.01 32.26 -25.59
C GLY A 16 15.61 33.73 -25.80
N LYS A 17 14.46 33.99 -26.42
CA LYS A 17 14.02 35.33 -26.83
C LYS A 17 12.91 35.94 -25.98
N SER A 18 12.11 35.12 -25.30
CA SER A 18 10.93 35.58 -24.55
C SER A 18 10.90 35.01 -23.13
N SER A 19 10.29 35.74 -22.20
CA SER A 19 10.01 35.25 -20.83
C SER A 19 8.81 34.31 -20.78
N GLU A 20 7.91 34.39 -21.78
CA GLU A 20 6.75 33.51 -21.92
C GLU A 20 6.77 32.89 -23.32
N THR A 21 6.69 31.57 -23.39
CA THR A 21 6.61 30.80 -24.64
C THR A 21 5.39 29.91 -24.59
N PHE A 22 4.61 29.90 -25.66
CA PHE A 22 3.38 29.10 -25.75
C PHE A 22 3.55 27.95 -26.72
N CYS A 23 3.03 26.79 -26.34
CA CYS A 23 2.87 25.61 -27.19
C CYS A 23 1.40 25.44 -27.57
N SER A 24 1.15 24.82 -28.70
CA SER A 24 -0.20 24.39 -29.12
C SER A 24 -0.15 22.99 -29.68
N GLY A 25 -1.16 22.17 -29.37
CA GLY A 25 -1.24 20.78 -29.82
C GLY A 25 -0.25 19.83 -29.12
N LEU A 26 0.38 20.25 -28.04
CA LEU A 26 1.28 19.45 -27.21
C LEU A 26 0.51 18.89 -26.00
N PHE A 27 0.17 17.60 -26.03
CA PHE A 27 -0.62 16.96 -24.98
C PHE A 27 -0.25 15.48 -24.77
N LEU A 28 -0.86 14.83 -23.78
CA LEU A 28 -0.57 13.47 -23.36
C LEU A 28 0.90 13.28 -22.96
N SER A 29 1.41 12.06 -23.01
CA SER A 29 2.81 11.79 -22.69
C SER A 29 3.81 12.40 -23.67
N ALA A 30 3.37 12.91 -24.83
CA ALA A 30 4.22 13.66 -25.77
C ALA A 30 4.92 14.88 -25.13
N ARG A 31 4.26 15.52 -24.14
CA ARG A 31 4.82 16.62 -23.32
C ARG A 31 6.16 16.24 -22.70
N TRP A 32 6.24 15.04 -22.15
CA TRP A 32 7.40 14.57 -21.39
C TRP A 32 8.58 14.21 -22.30
N PHE A 33 8.30 13.78 -23.52
CA PHE A 33 9.32 13.60 -24.53
C PHE A 33 9.92 14.93 -24.96
N VAL A 34 9.12 15.98 -25.10
CA VAL A 34 9.63 17.33 -25.43
C VAL A 34 10.47 17.87 -24.28
N VAL A 35 10.04 17.69 -23.02
CA VAL A 35 10.82 18.10 -21.84
C VAL A 35 12.14 17.34 -21.77
N SER A 36 12.13 16.02 -22.04
CA SER A 36 13.34 15.20 -21.99
C SER A 36 14.36 15.52 -23.10
N GLU A 37 13.90 15.98 -24.27
CA GLU A 37 14.74 16.33 -25.42
C GLU A 37 15.20 17.78 -25.43
N LEU A 38 14.60 18.65 -24.61
CA LEU A 38 15.03 20.03 -24.48
C LEU A 38 16.38 20.10 -23.74
N ASP A 39 17.42 20.49 -24.48
CA ASP A 39 18.76 20.67 -23.93
C ASP A 39 18.79 21.94 -23.05
N HIS A 40 18.69 21.77 -21.75
CA HIS A 40 18.76 22.83 -20.76
C HIS A 40 19.66 22.40 -19.59
N ASP A 41 20.78 23.08 -19.46
CA ASP A 41 21.71 22.88 -18.35
C ASP A 41 21.24 23.73 -17.15
N GLY A 42 20.42 23.14 -16.31
CA GLY A 42 19.79 23.81 -15.17
C GLY A 42 18.52 23.10 -14.70
N ILE A 43 17.80 23.78 -13.81
CA ILE A 43 16.57 23.25 -13.23
C ILE A 43 15.38 23.49 -14.19
N GLN A 44 14.63 22.44 -14.45
CA GLN A 44 13.32 22.50 -15.09
C GLN A 44 12.24 22.16 -14.04
N MET A 45 11.39 23.11 -13.70
CA MET A 45 10.26 22.89 -12.78
C MET A 45 8.97 22.74 -13.58
N ILE A 46 8.28 21.63 -13.40
CA ILE A 46 7.00 21.31 -14.06
C ILE A 46 5.88 21.42 -13.03
N VAL A 47 4.93 22.30 -13.27
CA VAL A 47 3.78 22.52 -12.41
C VAL A 47 2.54 21.92 -13.06
N MET A 48 2.05 20.81 -12.50
CA MET A 48 0.86 20.12 -12.96
C MET A 48 -0.39 20.62 -12.22
N PRO A 49 -1.61 20.43 -12.77
CA PRO A 49 -2.84 20.96 -12.16
C PRO A 49 -3.12 20.38 -10.76
N ASP A 50 -2.83 19.12 -10.58
CA ASP A 50 -3.11 18.37 -9.37
C ASP A 50 -2.02 17.34 -9.11
N ARG A 51 -2.12 16.71 -7.96
CA ARG A 51 -1.16 15.72 -7.49
C ARG A 51 -1.10 14.47 -8.35
N ASP A 52 -2.26 13.92 -8.74
CA ASP A 52 -2.31 12.69 -9.51
C ASP A 52 -1.62 12.90 -10.88
N SER A 53 -1.91 14.02 -11.53
CA SER A 53 -1.25 14.43 -12.78
C SER A 53 0.26 14.61 -12.62
N ALA A 54 0.71 15.17 -11.49
CA ALA A 54 2.12 15.34 -11.20
C ALA A 54 2.83 13.99 -10.93
N GLU A 55 2.17 13.05 -10.24
CA GLU A 55 2.68 11.69 -10.05
C GLU A 55 2.86 10.97 -11.40
N TYR A 56 1.88 11.03 -12.31
CA TYR A 56 2.01 10.44 -13.66
C TYR A 56 3.13 11.09 -14.47
N CYS A 57 3.20 12.41 -14.46
CA CYS A 57 4.28 13.16 -15.12
C CYS A 57 5.65 12.73 -14.62
N SER A 58 5.81 12.62 -13.30
CA SER A 58 7.08 12.22 -12.68
C SER A 58 7.52 10.84 -13.13
N VAL A 59 6.58 9.89 -13.24
CA VAL A 59 6.88 8.51 -13.64
C VAL A 59 7.23 8.43 -15.12
N ASP A 60 6.48 9.08 -15.99
CA ASP A 60 6.81 9.13 -17.41
C ASP A 60 8.22 9.71 -17.62
N LEU A 61 8.54 10.82 -16.95
CA LEU A 61 9.87 11.44 -17.03
C LEU A 61 10.97 10.54 -16.44
N TYR A 62 10.69 9.86 -15.32
CA TYR A 62 11.62 8.92 -14.70
C TYR A 62 11.95 7.74 -15.62
N ASN A 63 10.96 7.29 -16.41
CA ASN A 63 11.15 6.24 -17.42
C ASN A 63 11.88 6.72 -18.67
N LEU A 64 11.79 8.01 -19.01
CA LEU A 64 12.39 8.59 -20.22
C LEU A 64 13.82 9.09 -19.99
N ILE A 65 14.17 9.49 -18.78
CA ILE A 65 15.45 10.13 -18.44
C ILE A 65 16.26 9.23 -17.53
N GLU A 66 17.45 8.87 -17.98
CA GLU A 66 18.36 8.03 -17.21
C GLU A 66 18.98 8.79 -16.01
N GLY A 67 19.08 8.10 -14.90
CA GLY A 67 19.75 8.59 -13.70
C GLY A 67 18.83 9.38 -12.75
N ASP A 68 19.40 9.84 -11.65
CA ASP A 68 18.73 10.54 -10.53
C ASP A 68 18.51 12.03 -10.87
N LYS A 69 17.79 12.31 -11.96
CA LYS A 69 17.55 13.66 -12.47
C LYS A 69 16.12 14.17 -12.30
N VAL A 70 15.18 13.28 -12.01
CA VAL A 70 13.76 13.62 -11.88
C VAL A 70 13.34 13.46 -10.43
N PHE A 71 12.78 14.50 -9.82
CA PHE A 71 12.31 14.50 -8.43
C PHE A 71 10.89 15.01 -8.35
N PHE A 72 10.07 14.26 -7.63
CA PHE A 72 8.72 14.69 -7.29
C PHE A 72 8.74 15.51 -6.00
N LEU A 73 8.15 16.69 -6.02
CA LEU A 73 8.05 17.60 -4.90
C LEU A 73 6.59 17.73 -4.46
N PRO A 74 6.13 16.90 -3.49
CA PRO A 74 4.77 16.95 -2.97
C PRO A 74 4.58 18.04 -1.91
N ASP A 75 3.32 18.24 -1.50
CA ASP A 75 3.00 18.95 -0.25
C ASP A 75 3.42 18.11 0.97
N SER A 76 3.48 18.76 2.14
CA SER A 76 3.86 18.09 3.39
C SER A 76 2.81 17.11 3.92
N GLY A 77 1.62 17.08 3.34
CA GLY A 77 0.50 16.27 3.79
C GLY A 77 -0.06 16.69 5.15
N LYS A 78 0.15 17.95 5.59
CA LYS A 78 -0.36 18.48 6.88
C LYS A 78 -1.88 18.34 7.03
N THR A 79 -2.61 18.38 5.93
CA THR A 79 -4.06 18.16 5.86
C THR A 79 -4.49 16.70 5.87
N LEU A 80 -3.54 15.77 5.73
CA LEU A 80 -3.80 14.35 5.72
C LEU A 80 -3.52 13.77 7.11
N GLU A 81 -4.55 13.31 7.81
CA GLU A 81 -4.44 12.68 9.14
C GLU A 81 -3.70 11.31 9.13
N ARG A 82 -3.24 10.84 7.98
CA ARG A 82 -2.58 9.53 7.83
C ARG A 82 -1.07 9.62 8.03
N SER A 83 -0.61 9.20 9.19
CA SER A 83 0.81 9.29 9.59
C SER A 83 1.81 8.58 8.66
N ASN A 84 1.50 7.40 8.11
CA ASN A 84 2.42 6.65 7.22
C ASN A 84 2.60 7.31 5.85
N TYR A 85 1.56 7.98 5.38
CA TYR A 85 1.58 8.71 4.12
C TYR A 85 2.34 10.03 4.26
N LYS A 86 2.18 10.66 5.40
CA LYS A 86 2.87 11.91 5.75
C LYS A 86 4.39 11.73 5.77
N SER A 87 4.91 10.64 6.32
CA SER A 87 6.35 10.37 6.34
C SER A 87 6.93 10.16 4.94
N SER A 88 6.22 9.47 4.05
CA SER A 88 6.69 9.27 2.66
C SER A 88 6.70 10.56 1.87
N LEU A 89 5.72 11.45 2.06
CA LEU A 89 5.68 12.76 1.40
C LEU A 89 6.77 13.68 1.92
N SER A 90 6.99 13.68 3.22
CA SER A 90 8.05 14.45 3.86
C SER A 90 9.43 14.07 3.30
N VAL A 91 9.69 12.77 3.13
CA VAL A 91 10.93 12.28 2.52
C VAL A 91 11.09 12.77 1.09
N GLN A 92 10.06 12.62 0.26
CA GLN A 92 10.11 13.06 -1.14
C GLN A 92 10.32 14.57 -1.24
N ARG A 93 9.59 15.35 -0.42
CA ARG A 93 9.72 16.81 -0.35
C ARG A 93 11.13 17.23 0.09
N THR A 94 11.64 16.66 1.18
CA THR A 94 12.99 16.93 1.70
C THR A 94 14.07 16.57 0.70
N SER A 95 13.95 15.41 0.04
CA SER A 95 14.88 14.98 -1.01
C SER A 95 14.88 15.94 -2.19
N ALA A 96 13.71 16.35 -2.69
CA ALA A 96 13.62 17.30 -3.81
C ALA A 96 14.22 18.67 -3.45
N ILE A 97 13.94 19.20 -2.26
CA ILE A 97 14.50 20.47 -1.78
C ILE A 97 16.03 20.37 -1.62
N GLY A 98 16.53 19.27 -1.05
CA GLY A 98 17.96 19.02 -0.94
C GLY A 98 18.65 19.07 -2.30
N LYS A 99 18.07 18.38 -3.31
CA LYS A 99 18.61 18.40 -4.68
C LYS A 99 18.58 19.79 -5.33
N ILE A 100 17.56 20.60 -5.06
CA ILE A 100 17.52 21.99 -5.53
C ILE A 100 18.69 22.79 -4.93
N LEU A 101 18.94 22.64 -3.63
CA LEU A 101 19.97 23.39 -2.92
C LEU A 101 21.40 22.97 -3.27
N ASP A 102 21.60 21.70 -3.61
CA ASP A 102 22.90 21.12 -3.96
C ASP A 102 23.19 21.17 -5.47
N HIS A 103 22.19 21.57 -6.28
CA HIS A 103 22.34 21.65 -7.73
C HIS A 103 23.41 22.68 -8.14
N LYS A 104 24.38 22.26 -8.95
CA LYS A 104 25.47 23.13 -9.46
C LYS A 104 25.49 23.16 -10.99
N GLU A 105 25.39 22.00 -11.62
CA GLU A 105 25.52 21.84 -13.08
C GLU A 105 24.71 20.60 -13.52
N GLY A 106 24.27 20.56 -14.76
CA GLY A 106 23.52 19.49 -15.37
C GLY A 106 22.01 19.69 -15.31
N GLN A 107 21.27 18.81 -15.96
CA GLN A 107 19.82 18.83 -16.00
C GLN A 107 19.22 18.27 -14.71
N LEU A 108 18.32 19.04 -14.07
CA LEU A 108 17.51 18.60 -12.94
C LEU A 108 16.04 18.94 -13.20
N ILE A 109 15.14 17.97 -13.07
CA ILE A 109 13.71 18.13 -13.29
C ILE A 109 12.96 17.96 -11.97
N ILE A 110 12.18 18.97 -11.61
CA ILE A 110 11.32 18.98 -10.42
C ILE A 110 9.87 19.01 -10.87
N VAL A 111 9.11 17.99 -10.50
CA VAL A 111 7.67 17.91 -10.81
C VAL A 111 6.88 18.23 -9.54
N THR A 112 5.93 19.14 -9.65
CA THR A 112 5.15 19.65 -8.51
C THR A 112 3.74 20.07 -8.93
N TYR A 113 2.97 20.58 -7.98
CA TYR A 113 1.59 21.06 -8.17
C TYR A 113 1.26 22.22 -7.20
N PRO A 114 0.15 22.95 -7.40
CA PRO A 114 -0.13 24.18 -6.65
C PRO A 114 -0.06 24.06 -5.13
N ALA A 115 -0.67 23.04 -4.53
CA ALA A 115 -0.66 22.88 -3.07
C ALA A 115 0.75 22.75 -2.49
N ALA A 116 1.67 22.09 -3.22
CA ALA A 116 3.05 21.95 -2.81
C ALA A 116 3.86 23.26 -2.90
N LEU A 117 3.52 24.13 -3.88
CA LEU A 117 4.15 25.45 -4.07
C LEU A 117 3.65 26.49 -3.07
N GLU A 118 2.41 26.39 -2.61
CA GLU A 118 1.80 27.29 -1.63
C GLU A 118 2.34 27.09 -0.21
N GLU A 119 2.92 25.90 0.06
CA GLU A 119 3.56 25.64 1.35
C GLU A 119 4.93 26.32 1.46
N GLY A 120 5.12 27.11 2.52
CA GLY A 120 6.39 27.72 2.88
C GLY A 120 7.45 26.67 3.24
N VAL A 121 8.70 27.01 2.99
CA VAL A 121 9.88 26.21 3.33
C VAL A 121 10.89 27.06 4.12
N PRO A 122 11.73 26.48 5.00
CA PRO A 122 12.81 27.22 5.62
C PRO A 122 13.75 27.81 4.57
N ASP A 123 14.40 28.93 4.88
CA ASP A 123 15.38 29.51 3.96
C ASP A 123 16.62 28.61 3.77
N ALA A 124 17.34 28.81 2.68
CA ALA A 124 18.51 28.02 2.32
C ALA A 124 19.61 28.02 3.41
N ALA A 125 19.76 29.11 4.16
CA ALA A 125 20.76 29.22 5.20
C ALA A 125 20.39 28.40 6.43
N SER A 126 19.11 28.41 6.80
CA SER A 126 18.56 27.59 7.89
C SER A 126 18.63 26.08 7.58
N ILE A 127 18.30 25.68 6.34
CA ILE A 127 18.40 24.27 5.92
C ILE A 127 19.85 23.81 5.96
N ARG A 128 20.79 24.61 5.45
CA ARG A 128 22.24 24.26 5.47
C ARG A 128 22.80 24.19 6.89
N LYS A 129 22.27 24.97 7.81
CA LYS A 129 22.70 24.95 9.22
C LYS A 129 22.23 23.69 9.96
N SER A 130 21.06 23.16 9.61
CA SER A 130 20.51 21.95 10.21
C SER A 130 20.98 20.65 9.54
N LEU A 131 21.75 20.74 8.45
CA LEU A 131 22.31 19.61 7.74
C LEU A 131 23.54 19.07 8.48
N LEU A 132 23.51 17.82 8.93
CA LEU A 132 24.65 17.12 9.52
C LEU A 132 25.42 16.41 8.41
N LYS A 133 26.68 16.85 8.16
CA LYS A 133 27.59 16.21 7.22
C LYS A 133 28.64 15.44 7.99
N LEU A 134 28.83 14.16 7.63
CA LEU A 134 29.78 13.26 8.22
C LEU A 134 30.67 12.66 7.12
N LYS A 135 31.98 12.71 7.32
CA LYS A 135 32.94 12.10 6.40
C LYS A 135 33.82 11.11 7.13
N VAL A 136 34.33 10.14 6.39
CA VAL A 136 35.32 9.19 6.92
C VAL A 136 36.59 9.96 7.32
N GLY A 137 37.02 9.78 8.56
CA GLY A 137 38.14 10.49 9.16
C GLY A 137 37.78 11.76 9.95
N ASP A 138 36.51 12.15 10.02
CA ASP A 138 36.07 13.23 10.89
C ASP A 138 36.18 12.83 12.36
N GLU A 139 36.69 13.74 13.21
CA GLU A 139 36.71 13.62 14.65
C GLU A 139 35.46 14.30 15.25
N ILE A 140 34.47 13.52 15.59
CA ILE A 140 33.19 14.00 16.13
C ILE A 140 32.76 13.09 17.30
N SER A 141 32.47 13.70 18.47
CA SER A 141 32.01 12.96 19.62
C SER A 141 30.65 12.28 19.35
N HIS A 142 30.52 11.05 19.82
CA HIS A 142 29.27 10.30 19.77
C HIS A 142 28.09 11.06 20.38
N ASP A 143 28.32 11.74 21.52
CA ASP A 143 27.31 12.51 22.22
C ASP A 143 26.86 13.73 21.41
N ASP A 144 27.78 14.40 20.70
CA ASP A 144 27.46 15.57 19.87
C ASP A 144 26.59 15.20 18.67
N ILE A 145 26.83 14.04 18.05
CA ILE A 145 25.97 13.51 16.98
C ILE A 145 24.58 13.20 17.50
N VAL A 146 24.49 12.55 18.64
CA VAL A 146 23.21 12.18 19.26
C VAL A 146 22.41 13.42 19.64
N ASP A 147 23.04 14.43 20.22
CA ASP A 147 22.39 15.68 20.56
C ASP A 147 21.90 16.42 19.30
N SER A 148 22.72 16.47 18.25
CA SER A 148 22.36 17.06 16.94
C SER A 148 21.18 16.33 16.27
N LEU A 149 21.14 15.00 16.34
CA LEU A 149 20.03 14.22 15.80
C LEU A 149 18.71 14.46 16.56
N PHE A 150 18.76 14.57 17.90
CA PHE A 150 17.59 14.92 18.69
C PHE A 150 17.11 16.35 18.42
N GLU A 151 18.00 17.32 18.32
CA GLU A 151 17.67 18.71 17.97
C GLU A 151 17.02 18.78 16.57
N SER A 152 17.44 17.89 15.67
CA SER A 152 16.90 17.76 14.32
C SER A 152 15.63 16.91 14.22
N GLY A 153 15.05 16.47 15.36
CA GLY A 153 13.80 15.74 15.43
C GLY A 153 13.89 14.24 15.10
N PHE A 154 15.11 13.67 15.09
CA PHE A 154 15.27 12.22 14.90
C PHE A 154 14.88 11.43 16.16
N GLU A 155 14.31 10.25 15.95
CA GLU A 155 13.89 9.34 17.01
C GLU A 155 14.90 8.21 17.22
N ARG A 156 15.26 7.96 18.49
CA ARG A 156 16.11 6.84 18.83
C ARG A 156 15.31 5.55 18.96
N VAL A 157 15.73 4.53 18.21
CA VAL A 157 15.12 3.19 18.16
C VAL A 157 16.16 2.09 18.40
N ASP A 158 15.73 0.84 18.61
CA ASP A 158 16.65 -0.30 18.69
C ASP A 158 17.18 -0.72 17.30
N PHE A 159 16.33 -0.63 16.26
CA PHE A 159 16.64 -0.93 14.88
C PHE A 159 16.02 0.12 13.97
N VAL A 160 16.84 0.71 13.12
CA VAL A 160 16.40 1.71 12.16
C VAL A 160 15.55 1.05 11.08
N ALA A 161 14.33 1.55 10.88
CA ALA A 161 13.38 1.03 9.90
C ALA A 161 12.78 2.13 9.01
N GLU A 162 12.73 3.38 9.48
CA GLU A 162 12.05 4.49 8.81
C GLU A 162 12.93 5.75 8.82
N PRO A 163 12.77 6.67 7.83
CA PRO A 163 13.41 7.97 7.87
C PRO A 163 13.09 8.72 9.15
N GLY A 164 14.09 9.39 9.71
CA GLY A 164 14.01 10.03 11.01
C GLY A 164 14.36 9.12 12.19
N HIS A 165 14.62 7.83 11.95
CA HIS A 165 15.12 6.93 12.99
C HIS A 165 16.63 6.93 13.08
N PHE A 166 17.16 6.77 14.30
CA PHE A 166 18.55 6.42 14.52
C PHE A 166 18.71 5.39 15.65
N ALA A 167 19.76 4.59 15.57
CA ALA A 167 20.08 3.57 16.58
C ALA A 167 21.55 3.61 16.94
N ILE A 168 21.88 3.37 18.22
CA ILE A 168 23.25 3.33 18.72
C ILE A 168 23.53 1.95 19.26
N ARG A 169 24.59 1.31 18.76
CA ARG A 169 25.00 -0.04 19.14
C ARG A 169 26.51 -0.11 19.36
N GLY A 170 26.95 0.23 20.56
CA GLY A 170 28.38 0.33 20.86
C GLY A 170 29.03 1.46 20.04
N ALA A 171 30.01 1.14 19.22
CA ALA A 171 30.70 2.07 18.35
C ALA A 171 30.02 2.28 16.98
N ILE A 172 28.78 1.89 16.83
CA ILE A 172 28.02 2.00 15.58
C ILE A 172 26.80 2.90 15.79
N VAL A 173 26.63 3.87 14.89
CA VAL A 173 25.41 4.69 14.79
C VAL A 173 24.76 4.44 13.45
N ASP A 174 23.55 3.91 13.48
CA ASP A 174 22.70 3.75 12.30
C ASP A 174 21.75 4.94 12.21
N ILE A 175 21.66 5.63 11.06
CA ILE A 175 20.85 6.84 10.88
C ILE A 175 20.09 6.75 9.57
N PHE A 176 18.78 7.02 9.59
CA PHE A 176 17.99 7.13 8.39
C PHE A 176 17.61 8.59 8.10
N SER A 177 18.33 9.21 7.20
CA SER A 177 18.09 10.57 6.73
C SER A 177 16.77 10.70 5.98
N TYR A 178 16.13 11.87 6.02
CA TYR A 178 14.92 12.14 5.25
C TYR A 178 15.16 12.35 3.74
N SER A 179 16.41 12.42 3.29
CA SER A 179 16.76 12.61 1.87
C SER A 179 17.20 11.34 1.15
N TYR A 180 17.33 10.22 1.84
CA TYR A 180 17.81 8.96 1.28
C TYR A 180 16.80 7.82 1.43
N ASN A 181 16.92 6.85 0.52
CA ASN A 181 16.04 5.68 0.49
C ASN A 181 16.48 4.55 1.42
N ASP A 182 17.76 4.53 1.80
CA ASP A 182 18.37 3.54 2.66
C ASP A 182 19.15 4.26 3.78
N PRO A 183 19.22 3.68 5.00
CA PRO A 183 19.93 4.27 6.11
C PRO A 183 21.46 4.12 6.00
N PHE A 184 22.14 4.99 6.72
CA PHE A 184 23.59 4.96 6.90
C PHE A 184 23.96 4.23 8.18
N ARG A 185 24.99 3.39 8.10
CA ARG A 185 25.68 2.79 9.25
C ARG A 185 27.05 3.39 9.38
N ILE A 186 27.27 4.12 10.44
CA ILE A 186 28.51 4.85 10.72
C ILE A 186 29.22 4.11 11.84
N SER A 187 30.43 3.64 11.57
CA SER A 187 31.27 2.96 12.55
C SER A 187 32.34 3.93 13.06
N PHE A 188 32.56 3.94 14.36
CA PHE A 188 33.51 4.81 15.02
C PHE A 188 34.68 4.04 15.66
N PHE A 189 35.83 4.61 15.61
CA PHE A 189 36.98 4.21 16.43
C PHE A 189 37.34 5.34 17.41
N GLY A 190 36.85 5.24 18.65
CA GLY A 190 36.82 6.38 19.56
C GLY A 190 35.83 7.44 19.08
N ASP A 191 36.32 8.65 18.86
CA ASP A 191 35.55 9.78 18.29
C ASP A 191 35.84 10.00 16.80
N GLU A 192 36.59 9.11 16.14
CA GLU A 192 36.88 9.18 14.71
C GLU A 192 35.90 8.32 13.91
N VAL A 193 35.34 8.82 12.81
CA VAL A 193 34.52 8.09 11.85
C VAL A 193 35.41 7.15 11.03
N GLU A 194 35.39 5.86 11.35
CA GLU A 194 36.15 4.81 10.68
C GLU A 194 35.58 4.45 9.31
N SER A 195 34.28 4.30 9.22
CA SER A 195 33.60 3.93 7.97
C SER A 195 32.14 4.31 7.95
N ILE A 196 31.62 4.57 6.75
CA ILE A 196 30.20 4.85 6.49
C ILE A 196 29.71 3.84 5.45
N ASN A 197 28.63 3.12 5.76
CA ASN A 197 28.01 2.16 4.86
C ASN A 197 26.52 2.44 4.71
N ILE A 198 25.99 2.30 3.51
CA ILE A 198 24.55 2.23 3.27
C ILE A 198 24.09 0.79 3.53
N PHE A 199 22.99 0.58 4.25
CA PHE A 199 22.49 -0.76 4.56
C PHE A 199 20.99 -0.90 4.33
N ASP A 200 20.53 -2.12 4.16
CA ASP A 200 19.13 -2.46 3.96
C ASP A 200 18.38 -2.60 5.29
N CYS A 201 17.28 -1.84 5.45
CA CYS A 201 16.48 -1.85 6.67
C CYS A 201 15.92 -3.22 7.05
N ASN A 202 15.54 -4.04 6.05
CA ASN A 202 14.87 -5.31 6.28
C ASN A 202 15.86 -6.42 6.63
N THR A 203 16.97 -6.49 5.90
CA THR A 203 18.01 -7.50 6.10
C THR A 203 19.07 -7.10 7.11
N GLN A 204 19.20 -5.80 7.40
CA GLN A 204 20.23 -5.20 8.23
C GLN A 204 21.66 -5.42 7.69
N LEU A 205 21.81 -5.79 6.41
CA LEU A 205 23.10 -6.03 5.76
C LEU A 205 23.54 -4.77 5.01
N SER A 206 24.84 -4.49 5.07
CA SER A 206 25.45 -3.40 4.31
C SER A 206 25.38 -3.68 2.81
N LYS A 207 24.99 -2.66 2.03
CA LYS A 207 24.87 -2.69 0.57
C LYS A 207 26.11 -2.09 -0.09
N GLU A 208 26.50 -0.90 0.36
CA GLU A 208 27.55 -0.09 -0.27
C GLU A 208 28.36 0.69 0.78
N LYS A 209 29.64 0.93 0.49
CA LYS A 209 30.51 1.77 1.31
C LYS A 209 30.64 3.15 0.66
N VAL A 210 30.39 4.21 1.45
CA VAL A 210 30.45 5.60 1.01
C VAL A 210 31.50 6.39 1.82
N VAL A 211 31.98 7.49 1.26
CA VAL A 211 33.02 8.33 1.91
C VAL A 211 32.38 9.40 2.78
N GLU A 212 31.17 9.84 2.44
CA GLU A 212 30.45 10.88 3.18
C GLU A 212 28.96 10.55 3.29
N ALA A 213 28.30 11.04 4.32
CA ALA A 213 26.86 10.96 4.54
C ALA A 213 26.32 12.36 4.87
N GLU A 214 25.23 12.72 4.19
CA GLU A 214 24.49 13.95 4.44
C GLU A 214 23.15 13.59 5.11
N ILE A 215 22.97 14.06 6.33
CA ILE A 215 21.79 13.73 7.14
C ILE A 215 20.89 14.96 7.18
N TYR A 216 19.81 14.91 6.41
CA TYR A 216 18.78 15.95 6.37
C TYR A 216 17.72 15.69 7.44
N PRO A 217 17.31 16.72 8.22
CA PRO A 217 16.13 16.63 9.09
C PRO A 217 14.84 16.63 8.26
N ASP A 218 13.70 16.49 8.93
CA ASP A 218 12.40 16.67 8.29
C ASP A 218 12.12 18.15 8.01
N ILE A 219 12.39 18.59 6.77
CA ILE A 219 12.13 19.97 6.32
C ILE A 219 10.63 20.26 6.24
N ALA A 220 9.79 19.22 5.99
CA ALA A 220 8.36 19.38 5.84
C ALA A 220 7.61 19.60 7.16
N SER A 221 8.19 19.22 8.31
CA SER A 221 7.54 19.33 9.62
C SER A 221 7.74 20.68 10.29
N SER A 222 8.45 21.63 9.66
CA SER A 222 8.67 22.97 10.22
C SER A 222 7.32 23.64 10.57
N GLU A 223 7.16 24.01 11.84
CA GLU A 223 5.94 24.66 12.30
C GLU A 223 5.76 26.04 11.64
N GLU A 224 4.52 26.50 11.50
CA GLU A 224 4.19 27.85 11.04
C GLU A 224 4.83 28.87 12.00
N GLY A 225 5.98 29.41 11.62
CA GLY A 225 6.76 30.36 12.41
C GLY A 225 7.50 31.37 11.53
N GLU A 226 8.13 32.37 12.16
CA GLU A 226 8.95 33.38 11.49
C GLU A 226 10.13 32.70 10.77
N GLY A 227 10.29 32.96 9.44
CA GLY A 227 11.43 32.48 8.65
C GLY A 227 11.10 31.54 7.51
N LEU A 228 9.81 31.21 7.27
CA LEU A 228 9.43 30.46 6.08
C LEU A 228 9.44 31.37 4.84
N VAL A 229 10.00 30.87 3.75
CA VAL A 229 10.04 31.52 2.44
C VAL A 229 9.25 30.70 1.42
N GLN A 230 8.83 31.35 0.35
CA GLN A 230 8.19 30.62 -0.78
C GLN A 230 9.23 29.72 -1.46
N LEU A 231 8.83 28.49 -1.79
CA LEU A 231 9.70 27.51 -2.41
C LEU A 231 10.40 28.05 -3.67
N ALA A 232 9.69 28.82 -4.48
CA ALA A 232 10.24 29.45 -5.69
C ALA A 232 11.42 30.40 -5.41
N SER A 233 11.62 30.86 -4.17
CA SER A 233 12.78 31.69 -3.81
C SER A 233 14.07 30.89 -3.67
N LEU A 234 13.98 29.57 -3.50
CA LEU A 234 15.15 28.69 -3.44
C LEU A 234 15.71 28.33 -4.85
N LEU A 235 14.93 28.58 -5.89
CA LEU A 235 15.29 28.22 -7.26
C LEU A 235 16.25 29.24 -7.88
N PRO A 236 17.27 28.79 -8.64
CA PRO A 236 18.15 29.66 -9.44
C PRO A 236 17.37 30.47 -10.48
N GLU A 237 17.90 31.63 -10.86
CA GLU A 237 17.22 32.56 -11.80
C GLU A 237 17.07 32.00 -13.23
N ASP A 238 17.93 31.08 -13.63
CA ASP A 238 17.93 30.38 -14.93
C ASP A 238 16.95 29.22 -15.02
N THR A 239 16.21 28.93 -13.95
CA THR A 239 15.19 27.87 -13.90
C THR A 239 14.14 28.06 -15.01
N LEU A 240 13.84 26.99 -15.74
CA LEU A 240 12.71 26.91 -16.67
C LEU A 240 11.46 26.40 -15.95
N VAL A 241 10.33 27.09 -16.12
CA VAL A 241 9.07 26.69 -15.50
C VAL A 241 8.08 26.26 -16.59
N TRP A 242 7.66 24.99 -16.54
CA TRP A 242 6.63 24.43 -17.40
C TRP A 242 5.28 24.47 -16.69
N LEU A 243 4.28 24.96 -17.39
CA LEU A 243 2.91 25.16 -16.88
C LEU A 243 1.92 24.53 -17.84
N ASP A 244 0.91 23.86 -17.30
CA ASP A 244 -0.13 23.24 -18.12
C ASP A 244 -0.97 24.31 -18.82
N SER A 245 -1.51 25.28 -18.06
CA SER A 245 -2.29 26.41 -18.59
C SER A 245 -2.03 27.69 -17.81
N SER A 246 -1.91 28.82 -18.48
CA SER A 246 -1.66 30.11 -17.84
C SER A 246 -2.82 30.61 -16.97
N ASP A 247 -4.05 30.29 -17.35
CA ASP A 247 -5.24 30.88 -16.72
C ASP A 247 -5.57 30.25 -15.37
N MET A 248 -5.07 29.01 -15.09
CA MET A 248 -5.29 28.31 -13.83
C MET A 248 -4.47 28.86 -12.65
N TYR A 249 -3.33 29.47 -12.91
CA TYR A 249 -2.33 29.75 -11.88
C TYR A 249 -2.18 31.26 -11.54
N ARG A 250 -2.65 32.18 -12.41
CA ARG A 250 -2.44 33.63 -12.26
C ARG A 250 -3.00 34.22 -10.96
N ASN A 251 -4.02 33.62 -10.39
CA ASN A 251 -4.66 34.06 -9.15
C ASN A 251 -4.14 33.32 -7.90
N ARG A 252 -3.11 32.49 -8.04
CA ARG A 252 -2.51 31.73 -6.93
C ARG A 252 -1.41 32.53 -6.24
N GLU A 253 -1.24 32.31 -4.93
CA GLU A 253 -0.28 33.02 -4.09
C GLU A 253 1.17 32.87 -4.53
N PHE A 254 1.53 31.73 -5.13
CA PHE A 254 2.87 31.48 -5.64
C PHE A 254 3.16 32.15 -6.98
N TRP A 255 2.16 32.63 -7.71
CA TRP A 255 2.33 33.16 -9.06
C TRP A 255 3.37 34.31 -9.18
N PRO A 256 3.34 35.37 -8.34
CA PRO A 256 4.31 36.46 -8.42
C PRO A 256 5.76 36.00 -8.30
N TYR A 257 6.00 34.91 -7.60
CA TYR A 257 7.34 34.32 -7.44
C TYR A 257 7.82 33.56 -8.67
N LEU A 258 6.90 33.13 -9.54
CA LEU A 258 7.24 32.49 -10.81
C LEU A 258 7.50 33.49 -11.94
N GLU A 259 7.10 34.75 -11.80
CA GLU A 259 7.22 35.75 -12.86
C GLU A 259 8.67 36.08 -13.22
N LYS A 260 9.61 35.88 -12.33
CA LYS A 260 11.04 36.08 -12.56
C LYS A 260 11.67 35.03 -13.47
N PHE A 261 11.03 33.84 -13.65
CA PHE A 261 11.55 32.74 -14.46
C PHE A 261 11.03 32.79 -15.90
N ARG A 262 11.72 32.08 -16.78
CA ARG A 262 11.23 31.79 -18.14
C ARG A 262 10.16 30.72 -18.04
N ARG A 263 9.00 30.97 -18.63
CA ARG A 263 7.80 30.13 -18.51
C ARG A 263 7.39 29.59 -19.87
N ILE A 264 7.11 28.30 -19.89
CA ILE A 264 6.63 27.57 -21.06
C ILE A 264 5.22 27.09 -20.74
N PHE A 265 4.25 27.50 -21.52
CA PHE A 265 2.87 27.04 -21.39
C PHE A 265 2.60 25.93 -22.38
N MET A 266 2.25 24.74 -21.88
CA MET A 266 2.03 23.54 -22.67
C MET A 266 0.74 23.63 -23.51
N GLU A 267 -0.21 24.47 -23.08
CA GLU A 267 -1.43 24.78 -23.80
C GLU A 267 -1.57 26.29 -24.05
N LEU A 268 -2.05 26.64 -25.24
CA LEU A 268 -2.38 28.03 -25.58
C LEU A 268 -3.75 28.36 -24.98
N PRO A 269 -3.85 29.32 -24.05
CA PRO A 269 -5.12 29.72 -23.47
C PRO A 269 -6.09 30.26 -24.50
N LEU A 270 -7.38 30.01 -24.29
CA LEU A 270 -8.44 30.57 -25.16
C LEU A 270 -8.42 32.11 -25.23
N SER A 271 -7.96 32.75 -24.14
CA SER A 271 -7.79 34.21 -24.06
C SER A 271 -6.66 34.76 -24.92
N ARG A 272 -5.74 33.94 -25.44
CA ARG A 272 -4.50 34.31 -26.12
C ARG A 272 -4.32 33.65 -27.50
N GLN A 273 -5.40 33.31 -28.18
CA GLN A 273 -5.37 32.61 -29.49
C GLN A 273 -4.61 33.37 -30.61
N ASN A 274 -4.36 34.66 -30.42
CA ASN A 274 -3.62 35.52 -31.38
C ASN A 274 -2.10 35.55 -31.10
N GLU A 275 -1.59 34.90 -30.09
CA GLU A 275 -0.14 34.86 -29.80
C GLU A 275 0.57 33.82 -30.64
N GLU A 276 1.86 34.04 -30.95
CA GLU A 276 2.70 33.10 -31.65
C GLU A 276 2.99 31.90 -30.75
N ALA A 277 2.49 30.74 -31.10
CA ALA A 277 2.74 29.50 -30.40
C ALA A 277 3.55 28.52 -31.24
N VAL A 278 4.42 27.75 -30.57
CA VAL A 278 5.09 26.61 -31.22
C VAL A 278 4.06 25.50 -31.39
N ARG A 279 3.85 25.10 -32.65
CA ARG A 279 2.81 24.09 -32.99
C ARG A 279 3.41 22.69 -32.97
N PHE A 280 2.68 21.77 -32.34
CA PHE A 280 2.91 20.35 -32.39
C PHE A 280 1.68 19.66 -32.98
N ASN A 281 1.89 18.65 -33.80
CA ASN A 281 0.79 17.92 -34.45
C ASN A 281 0.66 16.51 -33.81
N ILE A 282 0.25 16.48 -32.54
CA ILE A 282 0.10 15.27 -31.79
C ILE A 282 -1.36 14.76 -31.87
N SER A 283 -1.53 13.45 -31.94
CA SER A 283 -2.82 12.76 -31.85
C SER A 283 -2.78 11.67 -30.79
N PRO A 284 -3.92 11.37 -30.12
CA PRO A 284 -3.94 10.29 -29.14
C PRO A 284 -3.81 8.91 -29.81
N GLN A 285 -3.36 7.94 -29.03
CA GLN A 285 -3.40 6.54 -29.43
C GLN A 285 -4.84 6.09 -29.70
N PRO A 286 -5.12 5.32 -30.78
CA PRO A 286 -6.43 4.73 -30.98
C PRO A 286 -6.83 3.78 -29.86
N VAL A 287 -8.11 3.73 -29.52
CA VAL A 287 -8.64 2.81 -28.51
C VAL A 287 -8.90 1.45 -29.17
N PHE A 288 -8.15 0.44 -28.75
CA PHE A 288 -8.24 -0.90 -29.36
C PHE A 288 -9.17 -1.85 -28.62
N ASN A 289 -9.50 -1.61 -27.34
CA ASN A 289 -10.40 -2.47 -26.53
C ASN A 289 -10.05 -3.96 -26.60
N LYS A 290 -8.78 -4.32 -26.53
CA LYS A 290 -8.28 -5.70 -26.68
C LYS A 290 -8.54 -6.34 -28.05
N ASN A 291 -8.93 -5.57 -29.06
CA ASN A 291 -9.06 -6.06 -30.43
C ASN A 291 -7.70 -6.06 -31.14
N PHE A 292 -7.03 -7.17 -31.10
CA PHE A 292 -5.69 -7.31 -31.67
C PHE A 292 -5.66 -7.34 -33.21
N GLU A 293 -6.79 -7.66 -33.87
CA GLU A 293 -6.92 -7.53 -35.32
C GLU A 293 -6.89 -6.06 -35.73
N LEU A 294 -7.67 -5.23 -35.03
CA LEU A 294 -7.68 -3.77 -35.23
C LEU A 294 -6.31 -3.14 -34.95
N LEU A 295 -5.63 -3.58 -33.87
CA LEU A 295 -4.27 -3.15 -33.56
C LEU A 295 -3.30 -3.50 -34.70
N THR A 296 -3.37 -4.73 -35.19
CA THR A 296 -2.48 -5.21 -36.27
C THR A 296 -2.71 -4.43 -37.58
N GLU A 297 -3.97 -4.14 -37.89
CA GLU A 297 -4.34 -3.35 -39.09
C GLU A 297 -3.84 -1.91 -38.97
N ASP A 298 -4.03 -1.26 -37.79
CA ASP A 298 -3.53 0.11 -37.54
C ASP A 298 -2.01 0.17 -37.62
N ILE A 299 -1.29 -0.75 -36.99
CA ILE A 299 0.18 -0.81 -37.05
C ILE A 299 0.64 -0.98 -38.50
N ARG A 300 0.01 -1.87 -39.27
CA ARG A 300 0.34 -2.10 -40.68
C ARG A 300 0.19 -0.81 -41.48
N LYS A 301 -0.97 -0.17 -41.37
CA LYS A 301 -1.26 1.10 -42.06
C LYS A 301 -0.25 2.18 -41.71
N ARG A 302 0.09 2.33 -40.44
CA ARG A 302 1.09 3.32 -39.98
C ARG A 302 2.47 3.05 -40.58
N LEU A 303 2.92 1.79 -40.54
CA LEU A 303 4.22 1.43 -41.12
C LEU A 303 4.24 1.66 -42.66
N GLU A 304 3.14 1.38 -43.39
CA GLU A 304 3.00 1.66 -44.82
C GLU A 304 3.04 3.16 -45.10
N GLU A 305 2.46 3.98 -44.23
CA GLU A 305 2.50 5.45 -44.32
C GLU A 305 3.88 6.03 -43.91
N GLY A 306 4.82 5.18 -43.50
CA GLY A 306 6.19 5.55 -43.13
C GLY A 306 6.35 6.00 -41.68
N TYR A 307 5.42 5.66 -40.79
CA TYR A 307 5.57 5.89 -39.36
C TYR A 307 6.50 4.86 -38.74
N ARG A 308 7.24 5.28 -37.74
CA ARG A 308 7.95 4.41 -36.80
C ARG A 308 7.03 4.08 -35.62
N VAL A 309 6.64 2.83 -35.47
CA VAL A 309 5.72 2.42 -34.41
C VAL A 309 6.51 1.79 -33.26
N ARG A 310 6.35 2.33 -32.07
CA ARG A 310 6.97 1.87 -30.82
C ARG A 310 5.90 1.48 -29.82
N ILE A 311 6.07 0.36 -29.14
CA ILE A 311 5.19 -0.09 -28.08
C ILE A 311 6.00 -0.12 -26.78
N TYR A 312 5.54 0.68 -25.82
CA TYR A 312 6.13 0.81 -24.50
C TYR A 312 5.43 -0.14 -23.52
N GLY A 313 6.18 -0.84 -22.67
CA GLY A 313 5.62 -1.73 -21.67
C GLY A 313 6.58 -2.00 -20.52
N GLU A 314 6.03 -2.10 -19.31
CA GLU A 314 6.83 -2.30 -18.11
C GLU A 314 7.44 -3.71 -18.05
N LYS A 315 6.65 -4.75 -18.39
CA LYS A 315 7.07 -6.15 -18.27
C LYS A 315 7.41 -6.75 -19.64
N GLN A 316 8.60 -7.35 -19.73
CA GLN A 316 9.04 -8.06 -20.93
C GLN A 316 8.05 -9.14 -21.37
N SER A 317 7.45 -9.88 -20.42
CA SER A 317 6.49 -10.96 -20.71
C SER A 317 5.24 -10.46 -21.45
N GLN A 318 4.80 -9.23 -21.19
CA GLN A 318 3.65 -8.59 -21.83
C GLN A 318 3.97 -8.21 -23.27
N LEU A 319 5.15 -7.66 -23.49
CA LEU A 319 5.64 -7.34 -24.83
C LEU A 319 5.87 -8.60 -25.67
N ASP A 320 6.37 -9.67 -25.07
CA ASP A 320 6.56 -10.96 -25.75
C ASP A 320 5.21 -11.58 -26.15
N ARG A 321 4.18 -11.41 -25.33
CA ARG A 321 2.80 -11.76 -25.68
C ARG A 321 2.30 -10.96 -26.88
N LEU A 322 2.47 -9.63 -26.88
CA LEU A 322 2.10 -8.80 -28.04
C LEU A 322 2.85 -9.21 -29.31
N LYS A 323 4.15 -9.48 -29.20
CA LYS A 323 4.95 -10.02 -30.30
C LYS A 323 4.35 -11.31 -30.87
N SER A 324 3.97 -12.24 -30.00
CA SER A 324 3.36 -13.51 -30.42
C SER A 324 2.02 -13.30 -31.14
N ILE A 325 1.16 -12.43 -30.62
CA ILE A 325 -0.13 -12.10 -31.21
C ILE A 325 0.05 -11.42 -32.58
N LEU A 326 0.92 -10.43 -32.67
CA LEU A 326 1.19 -9.71 -33.93
C LEU A 326 1.85 -10.64 -34.98
N SER A 327 2.70 -11.57 -34.56
CA SER A 327 3.31 -12.58 -35.44
C SER A 327 2.26 -13.49 -36.07
N GLN A 328 1.26 -13.91 -35.29
CA GLN A 328 0.16 -14.78 -35.76
C GLN A 328 -0.78 -14.06 -36.71
N ASN A 329 -0.96 -12.74 -36.55
CA ASN A 329 -1.90 -11.92 -37.33
C ASN A 329 -1.29 -11.20 -38.54
N GLY A 330 -0.08 -11.55 -38.97
CA GLY A 330 0.46 -10.98 -40.21
C GLY A 330 1.95 -10.62 -40.20
N GLY A 331 2.71 -11.01 -39.22
CA GLY A 331 4.18 -10.94 -39.23
C GLY A 331 4.78 -9.53 -39.13
N ILE A 332 4.01 -8.54 -38.78
CA ILE A 332 4.44 -7.12 -38.67
C ILE A 332 4.99 -6.88 -37.28
N MET A 333 6.22 -6.32 -37.20
CA MET A 333 6.93 -6.12 -35.93
C MET A 333 7.23 -4.63 -35.74
N PRO A 334 6.49 -3.95 -34.84
CA PRO A 334 6.88 -2.64 -34.32
C PRO A 334 8.14 -2.78 -33.42
N GLU A 335 8.72 -1.65 -33.06
CA GLU A 335 9.79 -1.61 -32.05
C GLU A 335 9.17 -1.74 -30.66
N PHE A 336 9.67 -2.68 -29.83
CA PHE A 336 9.20 -2.88 -28.46
C PHE A 336 10.23 -2.32 -27.47
N ILE A 337 9.76 -1.46 -26.57
CA ILE A 337 10.59 -0.82 -25.55
C ILE A 337 10.23 -1.41 -24.18
N PRO A 338 11.01 -2.36 -23.67
CA PRO A 338 10.78 -2.96 -22.36
C PRO A 338 11.25 -2.05 -21.23
N HIS A 339 10.72 -2.30 -20.04
CA HIS A 339 11.08 -1.59 -18.80
C HIS A 339 10.87 -0.07 -18.88
N CYS A 340 10.05 0.37 -19.78
CA CYS A 340 9.66 1.77 -19.95
C CYS A 340 8.15 1.82 -20.21
N ASN A 341 7.43 2.49 -19.34
CA ASN A 341 6.00 2.68 -19.49
C ASN A 341 5.69 4.17 -19.62
N ILE A 342 4.71 4.51 -20.46
CA ILE A 342 4.18 5.86 -20.65
C ILE A 342 2.71 5.87 -20.30
N HIS A 343 2.25 6.91 -19.60
CA HIS A 343 0.87 6.96 -19.13
C HIS A 343 -0.16 7.03 -20.25
N ASN A 344 0.12 7.75 -21.33
CA ASN A 344 -0.76 7.83 -22.48
C ASN A 344 0.02 7.65 -23.78
N GLY A 345 -0.47 6.78 -24.64
CA GLY A 345 0.05 6.64 -25.97
C GLY A 345 -0.31 7.84 -26.87
N PHE A 346 0.56 8.14 -27.83
CA PHE A 346 0.37 9.26 -28.74
C PHE A 346 0.98 8.98 -30.12
N ILE A 347 0.60 9.81 -31.10
CA ILE A 347 1.10 9.80 -32.45
C ILE A 347 1.59 11.21 -32.81
N ASP A 348 2.87 11.34 -33.17
CA ASP A 348 3.44 12.55 -33.74
C ASP A 348 3.33 12.45 -35.27
N ASN A 349 2.47 13.30 -35.84
CA ASN A 349 2.19 13.29 -37.28
C ASN A 349 3.26 14.04 -38.07
N ASP A 350 4.06 14.92 -37.45
CA ASP A 350 5.12 15.67 -38.12
C ASP A 350 6.37 14.81 -38.34
N ASP A 351 6.83 14.13 -37.29
CA ASP A 351 7.99 13.25 -37.33
C ASP A 351 7.64 11.78 -37.66
N LYS A 352 6.35 11.50 -37.84
CA LYS A 352 5.80 10.17 -38.15
C LYS A 352 6.24 9.12 -37.13
N VAL A 353 5.99 9.37 -35.87
CA VAL A 353 6.27 8.45 -34.77
C VAL A 353 4.99 8.11 -34.01
N CYS A 354 4.73 6.81 -33.81
CA CYS A 354 3.67 6.31 -32.96
C CYS A 354 4.29 5.72 -31.70
N CYS A 355 3.93 6.24 -30.54
CA CYS A 355 4.31 5.73 -29.23
C CYS A 355 3.06 5.15 -28.56
N TYR A 356 2.92 3.83 -28.57
CA TYR A 356 1.77 3.13 -28.01
C TYR A 356 2.10 2.58 -26.62
N SER A 357 1.14 2.66 -25.73
CA SER A 357 1.21 2.13 -24.36
C SER A 357 0.53 0.76 -24.32
N ASP A 358 1.18 -0.23 -23.71
CA ASP A 358 0.64 -1.58 -23.61
C ASP A 358 -0.63 -1.66 -22.75
N HIS A 359 -0.72 -0.86 -21.68
CA HIS A 359 -1.89 -0.86 -20.82
C HIS A 359 -3.14 -0.30 -21.55
N GLU A 360 -3.03 0.69 -22.42
CA GLU A 360 -4.13 1.15 -23.26
C GLU A 360 -4.52 0.11 -24.32
N ILE A 361 -3.54 -0.63 -24.89
CA ILE A 361 -3.80 -1.74 -25.82
C ILE A 361 -4.60 -2.86 -25.13
N PHE A 362 -4.20 -3.22 -23.91
CA PHE A 362 -4.84 -4.28 -23.13
C PHE A 362 -6.05 -3.80 -22.31
N ASP A 363 -6.44 -2.52 -22.41
CA ASP A 363 -7.50 -1.92 -21.60
C ASP A 363 -7.32 -2.24 -20.10
N ARG A 364 -6.12 -1.93 -19.58
CA ARG A 364 -5.75 -2.12 -18.19
C ARG A 364 -5.81 -0.81 -17.44
N PHE A 365 -6.13 -0.91 -16.17
CA PHE A 365 -6.01 0.23 -15.28
C PHE A 365 -4.54 0.43 -14.93
N HIS A 366 -3.99 1.56 -15.35
CA HIS A 366 -2.66 2.00 -14.97
C HIS A 366 -2.78 3.15 -13.97
N ARG A 367 -2.38 2.92 -12.74
CA ARG A 367 -2.19 3.97 -11.73
C ARG A 367 -0.83 3.79 -11.09
N VAL A 368 0.09 4.59 -11.48
CA VAL A 368 1.42 4.61 -10.89
C VAL A 368 1.37 5.39 -9.58
N SER A 369 2.00 4.85 -8.56
CA SER A 369 2.22 5.54 -7.30
C SER A 369 3.72 5.50 -7.01
N LEU A 370 4.32 6.66 -6.84
CA LEU A 370 5.70 6.82 -6.36
C LEU A 370 5.89 6.38 -4.90
N ARG A 371 4.87 5.71 -4.32
CA ARG A 371 4.82 5.34 -2.92
C ARG A 371 5.75 4.19 -2.60
N ARG A 372 6.81 4.46 -1.86
CA ARG A 372 7.42 3.45 -0.99
C ARG A 372 6.66 3.47 0.34
N THR A 373 5.95 2.39 0.66
CA THR A 373 5.31 2.20 1.96
C THR A 373 6.40 2.00 3.01
N VAL A 374 6.58 2.99 3.85
CA VAL A 374 7.37 2.88 5.06
C VAL A 374 6.47 2.25 6.14
N GLU A 375 6.85 1.11 6.67
CA GLU A 375 6.09 0.43 7.73
C GLU A 375 6.41 1.05 9.10
N LYS A 376 5.37 1.42 9.85
CA LYS A 376 5.52 2.04 11.17
C LYS A 376 6.09 1.10 12.22
N SER A 377 7.02 1.63 13.04
CA SER A 377 7.43 1.04 14.31
C SER A 377 6.34 1.21 15.38
N GLU A 378 6.13 0.20 16.24
CA GLU A 378 5.22 0.28 17.39
C GLU A 378 5.87 0.96 18.63
N GLN A 379 7.00 1.62 18.46
CA GLN A 379 7.70 2.30 19.55
C GLN A 379 7.11 3.71 19.78
N LEU A 380 7.22 4.17 21.03
CA LEU A 380 6.72 5.51 21.41
C LEU A 380 7.64 6.60 20.87
N THR A 381 7.04 7.61 20.26
CA THR A 381 7.70 8.82 19.79
C THR A 381 7.65 9.94 20.85
N ILE A 382 8.48 10.98 20.71
CA ILE A 382 8.41 12.18 21.54
C ILE A 382 7.00 12.81 21.44
N ASN A 383 6.40 12.81 20.25
CA ASN A 383 5.04 13.29 20.03
C ASN A 383 3.98 12.44 20.75
N ASP A 384 4.22 11.15 20.92
CA ASP A 384 3.32 10.27 21.68
C ASP A 384 3.33 10.58 23.19
N LEU A 385 4.44 11.14 23.73
CA LEU A 385 4.49 11.57 25.13
C LEU A 385 3.50 12.68 25.45
N THR A 386 3.23 13.57 24.51
CA THR A 386 2.24 14.63 24.67
C THR A 386 0.81 14.09 24.71
N SER A 387 0.59 12.90 24.22
CA SER A 387 -0.69 12.18 24.23
C SER A 387 -0.97 11.41 25.53
N PHE A 388 0.01 11.29 26.45
CA PHE A 388 -0.19 10.62 27.74
C PHE A 388 -0.82 11.58 28.78
N ALA A 389 -1.87 11.09 29.43
CA ALA A 389 -2.40 11.76 30.61
C ALA A 389 -1.68 11.24 31.86
N ILE A 390 -1.49 12.12 32.86
CA ILE A 390 -0.99 11.70 34.15
C ILE A 390 -1.96 10.67 34.73
N GLY A 391 -1.45 9.47 35.06
CA GLY A 391 -2.26 8.34 35.52
C GLY A 391 -2.32 7.19 34.50
N ASP A 392 -1.87 7.37 33.26
CA ASP A 392 -1.82 6.31 32.25
C ASP A 392 -0.84 5.20 32.63
N TYR A 393 -1.20 3.95 32.30
CA TYR A 393 -0.33 2.81 32.54
C TYR A 393 0.73 2.66 31.45
N ILE A 394 1.99 2.60 31.85
CA ILE A 394 3.15 2.45 30.98
C ILE A 394 3.94 1.20 31.39
N VAL A 395 4.42 0.46 30.41
CA VAL A 395 5.29 -0.69 30.63
C VAL A 395 6.73 -0.28 30.37
N HIS A 396 7.59 -0.45 31.36
CA HIS A 396 9.03 -0.36 31.18
C HIS A 396 9.62 -1.76 31.00
N ILE A 397 10.50 -1.92 30.02
CA ILE A 397 11.06 -3.24 29.66
C ILE A 397 11.73 -3.95 30.86
N ASP A 398 12.36 -3.20 31.75
CA ASP A 398 13.11 -3.74 32.90
C ASP A 398 12.29 -3.75 34.18
N TYR A 399 11.37 -2.80 34.37
CA TYR A 399 10.66 -2.60 35.66
C TYR A 399 9.17 -3.03 35.61
N GLY A 400 8.64 -3.32 34.43
CA GLY A 400 7.25 -3.74 34.27
C GLY A 400 6.26 -2.59 34.28
N VAL A 401 5.00 -2.84 34.66
CA VAL A 401 3.91 -1.88 34.58
C VAL A 401 4.01 -0.86 35.70
N GLY A 402 4.07 0.41 35.32
CA GLY A 402 3.98 1.59 36.20
C GLY A 402 2.94 2.59 35.68
N VAL A 403 2.83 3.70 36.35
CA VAL A 403 1.88 4.80 36.04
C VAL A 403 2.66 6.03 35.61
N PHE A 404 2.21 6.70 34.56
CA PHE A 404 2.80 7.94 34.07
C PHE A 404 2.58 9.09 35.04
N GLY A 405 3.66 9.66 35.52
CA GLY A 405 3.67 10.76 36.51
C GLY A 405 4.02 12.13 35.89
N GLY A 406 4.04 12.23 34.54
CA GLY A 406 4.35 13.46 33.81
C GLY A 406 5.83 13.60 33.43
N LEU A 407 6.13 14.68 32.70
CA LEU A 407 7.50 15.07 32.35
C LEU A 407 8.06 16.00 33.43
N VAL A 408 9.30 15.77 33.85
CA VAL A 408 9.98 16.53 34.89
C VAL A 408 11.38 16.94 34.39
N ARG A 409 11.78 18.17 34.67
CA ARG A 409 13.16 18.63 34.36
C ARG A 409 14.09 18.30 35.53
N MET A 410 15.15 17.59 35.23
CA MET A 410 16.20 17.23 36.18
C MET A 410 17.58 17.68 35.70
N LYS A 411 18.47 17.98 36.65
CA LYS A 411 19.86 18.28 36.32
C LYS A 411 20.65 16.97 36.28
N ASP A 412 21.47 16.82 35.25
CA ASP A 412 22.44 15.72 35.21
C ASP A 412 23.66 16.01 36.09
N ASP A 413 24.58 15.03 36.18
CA ASP A 413 25.80 15.15 36.96
C ASP A 413 26.77 16.24 36.41
N LYS A 414 26.54 16.72 35.20
CA LYS A 414 27.27 17.82 34.55
C LYS A 414 26.57 19.18 34.67
N GLY A 415 25.43 19.24 35.41
CA GLY A 415 24.64 20.46 35.65
C GLY A 415 23.71 20.89 34.55
N ARG A 416 23.56 20.12 33.47
CA ARG A 416 22.65 20.38 32.35
C ARG A 416 21.24 19.95 32.71
N MET A 417 20.22 20.71 32.25
CA MET A 417 18.79 20.42 32.46
C MET A 417 18.30 19.45 31.39
N HIS A 418 17.84 18.28 31.78
CA HIS A 418 17.23 17.30 30.88
C HIS A 418 15.77 17.05 31.27
N GLU A 419 14.92 16.81 30.28
CA GLU A 419 13.56 16.34 30.48
C GLU A 419 13.56 14.82 30.65
N VAL A 420 12.84 14.34 31.68
CA VAL A 420 12.73 12.92 32.03
C VAL A 420 11.26 12.56 32.26
N VAL A 421 10.90 11.35 31.83
CA VAL A 421 9.59 10.76 32.08
C VAL A 421 9.58 10.19 33.50
N LYS A 422 8.66 10.64 34.31
CA LYS A 422 8.44 10.11 35.66
C LYS A 422 7.47 8.93 35.60
N LEU A 423 7.89 7.75 36.04
CA LEU A 423 7.07 6.57 36.20
C LEU A 423 6.90 6.22 37.65
N ILE A 424 5.66 6.05 38.09
CA ILE A 424 5.30 5.73 39.51
C ILE A 424 4.92 4.26 39.57
N TYR A 425 5.55 3.54 40.50
CA TYR A 425 5.35 2.13 40.75
C TYR A 425 4.64 1.88 42.09
N LYS A 426 4.43 0.60 42.41
CA LYS A 426 3.81 0.25 43.68
C LYS A 426 4.66 0.78 44.86
N ASP A 427 3.99 1.15 45.95
CA ASP A 427 4.60 1.76 47.17
C ASP A 427 5.18 3.16 46.94
N ASN A 428 4.72 3.88 45.90
CA ASN A 428 5.21 5.21 45.46
C ASN A 428 6.70 5.24 45.03
N ASP A 429 7.27 4.12 44.70
CA ASP A 429 8.58 4.07 44.06
C ASP A 429 8.56 4.81 42.69
N VAL A 430 9.61 5.57 42.39
CA VAL A 430 9.68 6.37 41.18
C VAL A 430 10.89 5.99 40.32
N VAL A 431 10.68 5.82 39.04
CA VAL A 431 11.76 5.69 38.02
C VAL A 431 11.71 6.89 37.10
N PHE A 432 12.84 7.49 36.87
CA PHE A 432 13.02 8.55 35.88
C PHE A 432 13.64 7.95 34.64
N VAL A 433 12.93 8.05 33.50
CA VAL A 433 13.38 7.56 32.21
C VAL A 433 13.74 8.78 31.37
N SER A 434 14.97 8.86 30.92
CA SER A 434 15.40 9.93 30.00
C SER A 434 14.57 9.90 28.73
N VAL A 435 14.27 11.07 28.17
CA VAL A 435 13.62 11.19 26.86
C VAL A 435 14.43 10.42 25.79
N HIS A 436 15.75 10.31 25.94
CA HIS A 436 16.60 9.50 25.08
C HIS A 436 16.42 7.97 25.21
N ALA A 437 15.73 7.52 26.25
CA ALA A 437 15.48 6.10 26.52
C ALA A 437 14.01 5.70 26.35
N LEU A 438 13.23 6.44 25.54
CA LEU A 438 11.81 6.18 25.29
C LEU A 438 11.56 4.80 24.68
N HIS A 439 12.50 4.26 23.91
CA HIS A 439 12.46 2.90 23.38
C HIS A 439 12.31 1.81 24.46
N LYS A 440 12.63 2.12 25.73
CA LYS A 440 12.46 1.19 26.87
C LYS A 440 11.06 1.20 27.45
N ILE A 441 10.22 2.15 27.10
CA ILE A 441 8.85 2.25 27.59
C ILE A 441 7.86 2.06 26.45
N SER A 442 6.70 1.50 26.79
CA SER A 442 5.59 1.31 25.87
C SER A 442 4.27 1.52 26.59
N ARG A 443 3.25 1.91 25.82
CA ARG A 443 1.89 2.02 26.37
C ARG A 443 1.37 0.66 26.79
N TYR A 444 0.79 0.54 28.00
CA TYR A 444 0.15 -0.70 28.39
C TYR A 444 -1.13 -0.91 27.57
N LYS A 445 -1.19 -1.99 26.80
CA LYS A 445 -2.37 -2.42 26.05
C LYS A 445 -3.01 -3.61 26.77
N SER A 446 -4.18 -3.44 27.41
CA SER A 446 -4.95 -4.53 28.03
C SER A 446 -5.91 -5.16 27.02
N LYS A 447 -6.07 -6.48 27.09
CA LYS A 447 -7.18 -7.19 26.41
C LYS A 447 -8.47 -7.20 27.23
N ASP A 448 -8.36 -6.99 28.55
CA ASP A 448 -9.47 -7.06 29.51
C ASP A 448 -9.67 -5.69 30.18
N SER A 449 -10.90 -5.40 30.56
CA SER A 449 -11.34 -4.11 31.12
C SER A 449 -10.85 -3.86 32.56
N GLU A 450 -10.00 -4.74 33.12
CA GLU A 450 -9.46 -4.56 34.46
C GLU A 450 -8.14 -3.77 34.46
N PRO A 451 -7.94 -2.83 35.41
CA PRO A 451 -6.69 -2.10 35.52
C PRO A 451 -5.53 -3.08 35.85
N PRO A 452 -4.36 -2.91 35.21
CA PRO A 452 -3.24 -3.80 35.44
C PRO A 452 -2.70 -3.68 36.86
N LYS A 453 -2.16 -4.77 37.38
CA LYS A 453 -1.44 -4.74 38.65
C LYS A 453 -0.13 -3.98 38.47
N ILE A 454 0.01 -2.87 39.20
CA ILE A 454 1.25 -2.09 39.23
C ILE A 454 2.32 -2.93 39.92
N HIS A 455 3.50 -3.01 39.27
CA HIS A 455 4.62 -3.79 39.77
C HIS A 455 5.39 -3.05 40.87
N LYS A 456 6.06 -3.82 41.75
CA LYS A 456 7.01 -3.27 42.72
C LYS A 456 8.42 -3.34 42.15
N ILE A 457 9.18 -2.25 42.23
CA ILE A 457 10.57 -2.20 41.75
C ILE A 457 11.41 -3.22 42.54
N GLY A 458 12.29 -3.96 41.82
CA GLY A 458 13.14 -4.99 42.45
C GLY A 458 12.43 -6.31 42.75
N SER A 459 11.12 -6.46 42.52
CA SER A 459 10.43 -7.74 42.68
C SER A 459 10.73 -8.69 41.50
N LYS A 460 10.93 -10.00 41.85
CA LYS A 460 11.13 -11.03 40.80
C LYS A 460 9.85 -11.34 39.97
N VAL A 461 8.71 -10.71 40.32
CA VAL A 461 7.42 -11.02 39.69
C VAL A 461 7.43 -10.72 38.18
N TRP A 462 7.93 -9.55 37.79
CA TRP A 462 8.05 -9.17 36.40
C TRP A 462 9.06 -10.03 35.66
N GLN A 463 10.22 -10.27 36.26
CA GLN A 463 11.24 -11.15 35.68
C GLN A 463 10.73 -12.58 35.49
N ASN A 464 10.00 -13.13 36.46
CA ASN A 464 9.40 -14.44 36.39
C ASN A 464 8.29 -14.51 35.33
N LEU A 465 7.45 -13.46 35.21
CA LEU A 465 6.43 -13.37 34.18
C LEU A 465 7.07 -13.31 32.76
N LYS A 466 8.10 -12.49 32.60
CA LYS A 466 8.88 -12.39 31.36
C LYS A 466 9.56 -13.72 31.02
N ALA A 467 10.17 -14.40 32.00
CA ALA A 467 10.80 -15.70 31.80
C ALA A 467 9.77 -16.80 31.48
N SER A 468 8.63 -16.83 32.17
CA SER A 468 7.53 -17.77 31.89
C SER A 468 6.94 -17.58 30.51
N THR A 469 6.70 -16.34 30.10
CA THR A 469 6.20 -16.02 28.74
C THR A 469 7.22 -16.41 27.68
N LYS A 470 8.51 -16.10 27.90
CA LYS A 470 9.61 -16.48 26.99
C LYS A 470 9.76 -18.02 26.90
N SER A 471 9.58 -18.75 28.01
CA SER A 471 9.58 -20.23 28.00
C SER A 471 8.41 -20.78 27.21
N LYS A 472 7.18 -20.31 27.42
CA LYS A 472 5.99 -20.73 26.67
C LYS A 472 6.14 -20.49 25.18
N VAL A 473 6.64 -19.31 24.78
CA VAL A 473 6.93 -19.00 23.36
C VAL A 473 8.00 -19.93 22.81
N LYS A 474 9.05 -20.24 23.60
CA LYS A 474 10.12 -21.15 23.20
C LYS A 474 9.62 -22.60 23.05
N ASP A 475 8.72 -23.06 23.92
CA ASP A 475 8.12 -24.40 23.83
C ASP A 475 7.24 -24.52 22.58
N ILE A 476 6.38 -23.53 22.31
CA ILE A 476 5.58 -23.47 21.08
C ILE A 476 6.49 -23.44 19.83
N ALA A 477 7.55 -22.63 19.86
CA ALA A 477 8.51 -22.54 18.76
C ALA A 477 9.23 -23.89 18.54
N LYS A 478 9.56 -24.64 19.62
CA LYS A 478 10.20 -25.93 19.50
C LYS A 478 9.32 -26.99 18.81
N ASP A 479 8.03 -27.05 19.18
CA ASP A 479 7.07 -27.95 18.54
C ASP A 479 6.86 -27.61 17.06
N LEU A 480 6.80 -26.31 16.74
CA LEU A 480 6.69 -25.81 15.37
C LEU A 480 7.96 -26.10 14.55
N ILE A 481 9.15 -25.93 15.12
CA ILE A 481 10.43 -26.25 14.46
C ILE A 481 10.55 -27.75 14.21
N GLN A 482 10.11 -28.60 15.13
CA GLN A 482 10.09 -30.05 14.91
C GLN A 482 9.15 -30.45 13.76
N LEU A 483 7.96 -29.83 13.70
CA LEU A 483 7.01 -30.04 12.61
C LEU A 483 7.59 -29.60 11.26
N TYR A 484 8.25 -28.45 11.24
CA TYR A 484 8.94 -27.92 10.07
C TYR A 484 10.08 -28.82 9.59
N ALA A 485 10.93 -29.28 10.54
CA ALA A 485 12.02 -30.20 10.23
C ALA A 485 11.50 -31.54 9.67
N LYS A 486 10.40 -32.09 10.24
CA LYS A 486 9.75 -33.31 9.75
C LYS A 486 9.20 -33.11 8.31
N ARG A 487 8.66 -31.96 8.01
CA ARG A 487 8.13 -31.65 6.68
C ARG A 487 9.26 -31.46 5.68
N LYS A 488 10.31 -30.71 6.04
CA LYS A 488 11.47 -30.49 5.18
C LYS A 488 12.23 -31.77 4.84
N SER A 489 12.04 -32.83 5.61
CA SER A 489 12.55 -34.18 5.33
C SER A 489 11.57 -35.06 4.53
N ALA A 490 10.33 -34.66 4.33
CA ALA A 490 9.34 -35.36 3.52
C ALA A 490 9.56 -35.05 2.03
N LYS A 491 9.40 -36.03 1.16
CA LYS A 491 9.37 -35.79 -0.28
C LYS A 491 7.97 -35.43 -0.73
N GLY A 492 7.82 -34.28 -1.38
CA GLY A 492 6.64 -33.80 -2.06
C GLY A 492 6.70 -34.06 -3.58
N PHE A 493 5.86 -33.35 -4.28
CA PHE A 493 5.86 -33.31 -5.73
C PHE A 493 6.44 -31.97 -6.19
N ALA A 494 7.54 -32.00 -6.93
CA ALA A 494 8.10 -30.79 -7.54
C ALA A 494 7.33 -30.46 -8.82
N PHE A 495 6.63 -29.31 -8.84
CA PHE A 495 5.91 -28.85 -10.01
C PHE A 495 6.85 -28.34 -11.09
N SER A 496 6.44 -28.46 -12.34
CA SER A 496 7.20 -27.96 -13.49
C SER A 496 7.33 -26.44 -13.48
N GLY A 497 8.35 -25.90 -14.12
CA GLY A 497 8.49 -24.46 -14.37
C GLY A 497 7.29 -23.90 -15.15
N ASP A 498 7.18 -22.59 -15.23
CA ASP A 498 6.02 -21.93 -15.85
C ASP A 498 5.88 -22.32 -17.33
N THR A 499 4.70 -22.84 -17.67
CA THR A 499 4.31 -23.14 -19.05
C THR A 499 3.86 -21.86 -19.78
N TYR A 500 3.78 -21.93 -21.12
CA TYR A 500 3.18 -20.85 -21.92
C TYR A 500 1.77 -20.46 -21.42
N LEU A 501 0.93 -21.45 -21.08
CA LEU A 501 -0.41 -21.19 -20.56
C LEU A 501 -0.40 -20.46 -19.20
N GLN A 502 0.59 -20.73 -18.35
CA GLN A 502 0.77 -20.01 -17.10
C GLN A 502 1.11 -18.53 -17.35
N GLN A 503 2.04 -18.28 -18.27
CA GLN A 503 2.40 -16.91 -18.67
C GLN A 503 1.21 -16.17 -19.30
N GLU A 504 0.42 -16.87 -20.12
CA GLU A 504 -0.80 -16.32 -20.71
C GLU A 504 -1.84 -15.96 -19.65
N LEU A 505 -2.07 -16.84 -18.67
CA LEU A 505 -2.94 -16.56 -17.53
C LEU A 505 -2.49 -15.29 -16.77
N GLU A 506 -1.22 -15.18 -16.45
CA GLU A 506 -0.69 -14.04 -15.69
C GLU A 506 -0.77 -12.75 -16.51
N SER A 507 -0.44 -12.81 -17.79
CA SER A 507 -0.53 -11.67 -18.70
C SER A 507 -1.97 -11.22 -18.98
N SER A 508 -2.96 -12.12 -18.86
CA SER A 508 -4.38 -11.79 -19.01
C SER A 508 -4.99 -11.09 -17.80
N PHE A 509 -4.24 -10.90 -16.72
CA PHE A 509 -4.72 -10.20 -15.53
C PHE A 509 -4.95 -8.71 -15.84
N MET A 510 -6.13 -8.20 -15.50
CA MET A 510 -6.56 -6.85 -15.88
C MET A 510 -5.89 -5.73 -15.06
N TYR A 511 -5.28 -6.10 -13.92
CA TYR A 511 -4.64 -5.15 -13.02
C TYR A 511 -3.13 -5.36 -13.03
N GLU A 512 -2.40 -4.35 -12.67
CA GLU A 512 -0.96 -4.46 -12.42
C GLU A 512 -0.73 -5.08 -11.04
N ASP A 513 0.19 -6.03 -11.00
CA ASP A 513 0.61 -6.61 -9.72
C ASP A 513 1.40 -5.60 -8.91
N THR A 514 1.08 -5.47 -7.64
CA THR A 514 1.96 -4.71 -6.74
C THR A 514 3.29 -5.46 -6.53
N PRO A 515 4.38 -4.77 -6.16
CA PRO A 515 5.67 -5.44 -5.91
C PRO A 515 5.56 -6.56 -4.87
N ASP A 516 4.67 -6.43 -3.89
CA ASP A 516 4.44 -7.45 -2.87
C ASP A 516 3.68 -8.65 -3.43
N GLN A 517 2.68 -8.42 -4.28
CA GLN A 517 1.96 -9.49 -4.98
C GLN A 517 2.92 -10.28 -5.87
N GLU A 518 3.77 -9.60 -6.63
CA GLU A 518 4.75 -10.23 -7.49
C GLU A 518 5.74 -11.08 -6.68
N ARG A 519 6.28 -10.53 -5.58
CA ARG A 519 7.16 -11.29 -4.65
C ARG A 519 6.45 -12.49 -4.06
N ALA A 520 5.18 -12.35 -3.67
CA ALA A 520 4.39 -13.46 -3.11
C ALA A 520 4.14 -14.56 -4.15
N VAL A 521 3.80 -14.21 -5.39
CA VAL A 521 3.62 -15.15 -6.51
C VAL A 521 4.93 -15.90 -6.79
N GLN A 522 6.05 -15.17 -6.91
CA GLN A 522 7.36 -15.78 -7.16
C GLN A 522 7.78 -16.71 -6.03
N ALA A 523 7.51 -16.34 -4.78
CA ALA A 523 7.81 -17.17 -3.63
C ALA A 523 6.97 -18.46 -3.61
N VAL A 524 5.65 -18.36 -3.91
CA VAL A 524 4.76 -19.53 -4.03
C VAL A 524 5.22 -20.47 -5.15
N LYS A 525 5.54 -19.94 -6.33
CA LYS A 525 6.03 -20.74 -7.47
C LYS A 525 7.31 -21.48 -7.13
N ARG A 526 8.26 -20.79 -6.51
CA ARG A 526 9.55 -21.38 -6.09
C ARG A 526 9.35 -22.51 -5.10
N ASP A 527 8.47 -22.33 -4.12
CA ASP A 527 8.16 -23.39 -3.16
C ASP A 527 7.48 -24.59 -3.82
N MET A 528 6.60 -24.39 -4.81
CA MET A 528 5.95 -25.46 -5.55
C MET A 528 6.93 -26.22 -6.46
N GLU A 529 7.98 -25.57 -6.93
CA GLU A 529 9.02 -26.17 -7.78
C GLU A 529 10.08 -26.93 -6.96
N ASP A 530 10.06 -26.79 -5.62
CA ASP A 530 10.94 -27.58 -4.73
C ASP A 530 10.39 -29.00 -4.51
N ASP A 531 11.26 -29.94 -4.17
CA ASP A 531 10.88 -31.34 -3.87
C ASP A 531 10.28 -31.51 -2.46
N CYS A 532 10.24 -30.46 -1.65
CA CYS A 532 9.63 -30.43 -0.32
C CYS A 532 8.21 -29.89 -0.38
N PRO A 533 7.23 -30.49 0.34
CA PRO A 533 5.86 -29.97 0.36
C PRO A 533 5.79 -28.53 0.87
N MET A 534 5.23 -27.62 0.08
CA MET A 534 5.02 -26.23 0.44
C MET A 534 4.06 -26.10 1.65
N ASP A 535 4.32 -25.21 2.57
CA ASP A 535 3.33 -24.68 3.54
C ASP A 535 3.56 -23.19 3.73
N ARG A 536 3.02 -22.43 2.80
CA ARG A 536 3.19 -20.99 2.80
C ARG A 536 1.92 -20.28 3.28
N LEU A 537 2.13 -19.28 4.11
CA LEU A 537 1.08 -18.35 4.55
C LEU A 537 1.21 -17.05 3.76
N VAL A 538 0.18 -16.68 3.01
CA VAL A 538 0.06 -15.37 2.37
C VAL A 538 -0.85 -14.50 3.21
N CYS A 539 -0.26 -13.47 3.81
CA CYS A 539 -0.95 -12.50 4.64
C CYS A 539 -1.10 -11.18 3.88
N GLY A 540 -2.25 -10.55 3.96
CA GLY A 540 -2.49 -9.25 3.34
C GLY A 540 -3.90 -8.78 3.63
N ASP A 541 -4.14 -7.49 3.63
CA ASP A 541 -5.46 -6.93 3.92
C ASP A 541 -6.53 -7.38 2.91
N VAL A 542 -7.78 -7.12 3.25
CA VAL A 542 -8.92 -7.43 2.37
C VAL A 542 -8.79 -6.62 1.08
N GLY A 543 -8.91 -7.29 -0.08
CA GLY A 543 -8.79 -6.65 -1.39
C GLY A 543 -7.35 -6.49 -1.90
N PHE A 544 -6.32 -7.00 -1.20
CA PHE A 544 -4.92 -6.94 -1.64
C PHE A 544 -4.53 -8.06 -2.63
N GLY A 545 -5.48 -8.68 -3.29
CA GLY A 545 -5.23 -9.62 -4.40
C GLY A 545 -4.75 -11.02 -3.99
N LYS A 546 -4.89 -11.43 -2.71
CA LYS A 546 -4.54 -12.78 -2.24
C LYS A 546 -5.14 -13.91 -3.09
N THR A 547 -6.38 -13.71 -3.55
CA THR A 547 -7.11 -14.69 -4.38
C THR A 547 -6.44 -14.89 -5.73
N GLU A 548 -5.85 -13.84 -6.35
CA GLU A 548 -5.13 -13.98 -7.61
C GLU A 548 -3.87 -14.85 -7.43
N VAL A 549 -3.15 -14.69 -6.31
CA VAL A 549 -2.01 -15.57 -5.97
C VAL A 549 -2.48 -17.04 -5.91
N ALA A 550 -3.64 -17.28 -5.29
CA ALA A 550 -4.22 -18.63 -5.20
C ALA A 550 -4.64 -19.19 -6.56
N VAL A 551 -5.22 -18.37 -7.45
CA VAL A 551 -5.60 -18.78 -8.81
C VAL A 551 -4.37 -19.19 -9.61
N ARG A 552 -3.29 -18.41 -9.56
CA ARG A 552 -2.04 -18.70 -10.28
C ARG A 552 -1.39 -20.00 -9.77
N ALA A 553 -1.36 -20.21 -8.45
CA ALA A 553 -0.88 -21.44 -7.85
C ALA A 553 -1.75 -22.66 -8.23
N ALA A 554 -3.07 -22.51 -8.21
CA ALA A 554 -3.99 -23.55 -8.61
C ALA A 554 -3.81 -23.96 -10.07
N PHE A 555 -3.67 -22.99 -10.96
CA PHE A 555 -3.49 -23.28 -12.38
C PHE A 555 -2.12 -23.95 -12.66
N LYS A 556 -1.06 -23.56 -11.95
CA LYS A 556 0.24 -24.23 -12.01
C LYS A 556 0.13 -25.71 -11.64
N ALA A 557 -0.64 -26.02 -10.60
CA ALA A 557 -0.88 -27.42 -10.20
C ALA A 557 -1.69 -28.19 -11.26
N VAL A 558 -2.73 -27.57 -11.86
CA VAL A 558 -3.55 -28.16 -12.92
C VAL A 558 -2.72 -28.41 -14.18
N ALA A 559 -1.78 -27.51 -14.53
CA ALA A 559 -0.89 -27.69 -15.68
C ALA A 559 -0.06 -28.98 -15.58
N ASP A 560 0.28 -29.43 -14.38
CA ASP A 560 0.93 -30.70 -14.08
C ASP A 560 -0.05 -31.85 -13.81
N SER A 561 -1.31 -31.70 -14.21
CA SER A 561 -2.38 -32.70 -14.06
C SER A 561 -2.67 -33.08 -12.60
N LYS A 562 -2.35 -32.22 -11.64
CA LYS A 562 -2.71 -32.39 -10.22
C LYS A 562 -4.03 -31.77 -9.89
N GLN A 563 -4.76 -32.39 -8.96
CA GLN A 563 -6.01 -31.84 -8.46
C GLN A 563 -5.77 -30.80 -7.37
N VAL A 564 -6.64 -29.81 -7.31
CA VAL A 564 -6.59 -28.73 -6.35
C VAL A 564 -7.84 -28.69 -5.48
N ALA A 565 -7.65 -28.60 -4.17
CA ALA A 565 -8.74 -28.39 -3.21
C ALA A 565 -8.66 -26.99 -2.62
N VAL A 566 -9.74 -26.20 -2.73
CA VAL A 566 -9.84 -24.87 -2.12
C VAL A 566 -10.84 -24.91 -0.98
N LEU A 567 -10.36 -24.72 0.24
CA LEU A 567 -11.16 -24.74 1.46
C LEU A 567 -11.49 -23.33 1.92
N VAL A 568 -12.76 -23.09 2.15
CA VAL A 568 -13.31 -21.81 2.62
C VAL A 568 -14.23 -22.00 3.81
N PRO A 569 -14.36 -21.03 4.72
CA PRO A 569 -15.16 -21.21 5.94
C PRO A 569 -16.67 -21.21 5.71
N THR A 570 -17.18 -20.55 4.68
CA THR A 570 -18.62 -20.40 4.45
C THR A 570 -19.05 -20.83 3.05
N THR A 571 -20.34 -21.17 2.91
CA THR A 571 -20.96 -21.59 1.66
C THR A 571 -20.95 -20.49 0.60
N ILE A 572 -21.14 -19.25 1.03
CA ILE A 572 -21.17 -18.09 0.14
C ILE A 572 -19.79 -17.80 -0.41
N LEU A 573 -18.75 -17.89 0.45
CA LEU A 573 -17.35 -17.78 -0.02
C LEU A 573 -17.01 -18.89 -1.01
N ALA A 574 -17.55 -20.11 -0.83
CA ALA A 574 -17.34 -21.16 -1.81
C ALA A 574 -17.89 -20.80 -3.19
N LEU A 575 -19.08 -20.20 -3.23
CA LEU A 575 -19.68 -19.72 -4.47
C LEU A 575 -18.90 -18.53 -5.08
N GLN A 576 -18.46 -17.58 -4.25
CA GLN A 576 -17.66 -16.42 -4.71
C GLN A 576 -16.32 -16.86 -5.29
N HIS A 577 -15.57 -17.71 -4.58
CA HIS A 577 -14.33 -18.28 -5.10
C HIS A 577 -14.57 -19.07 -6.38
N PHE A 578 -15.65 -19.86 -6.44
CA PHE A 578 -16.00 -20.60 -7.66
C PHE A 578 -16.21 -19.65 -8.84
N ASN A 579 -16.99 -18.59 -8.67
CA ASN A 579 -17.21 -17.60 -9.72
C ASN A 579 -15.91 -16.89 -10.13
N THR A 580 -15.06 -16.50 -9.16
CA THR A 580 -13.77 -15.87 -9.41
C THR A 580 -12.83 -16.79 -10.20
N PHE A 581 -12.65 -18.03 -9.75
CA PHE A 581 -11.82 -19.01 -10.43
C PHE A 581 -12.36 -19.35 -11.82
N LYS A 582 -13.66 -19.56 -11.94
CA LYS A 582 -14.32 -19.84 -13.22
C LYS A 582 -14.14 -18.71 -14.23
N ASN A 583 -14.37 -17.46 -13.80
CA ASN A 583 -14.21 -16.30 -14.67
C ASN A 583 -12.75 -16.09 -15.06
N ARG A 584 -11.82 -16.31 -14.14
CA ARG A 584 -10.39 -16.11 -14.37
C ARG A 584 -9.78 -17.20 -15.25
N LEU A 585 -10.30 -18.42 -15.16
CA LEU A 585 -9.80 -19.59 -15.89
C LEU A 585 -10.71 -20.01 -17.05
N LYS A 586 -11.69 -19.19 -17.45
CA LYS A 586 -12.69 -19.53 -18.48
C LYS A 586 -12.11 -19.88 -19.85
N ASP A 587 -10.97 -19.25 -20.20
CA ASP A 587 -10.29 -19.39 -21.49
C ASP A 587 -9.21 -20.48 -21.46
N PHE A 588 -9.10 -21.21 -20.35
CA PHE A 588 -8.09 -22.23 -20.13
C PHE A 588 -8.73 -23.62 -19.93
N PRO A 589 -8.04 -24.71 -20.30
CA PRO A 589 -8.55 -26.07 -20.18
C PRO A 589 -8.52 -26.53 -18.71
N CYS A 590 -9.51 -26.10 -17.91
CA CYS A 590 -9.59 -26.37 -16.49
C CYS A 590 -11.05 -26.61 -16.07
N ASN A 591 -11.33 -27.76 -15.46
CA ASN A 591 -12.64 -28.12 -14.96
C ASN A 591 -12.76 -27.74 -13.49
N ILE A 592 -13.68 -26.83 -13.17
CA ILE A 592 -13.88 -26.28 -11.84
C ILE A 592 -15.30 -26.56 -11.38
N ASP A 593 -15.46 -26.99 -10.13
CA ASP A 593 -16.78 -27.11 -9.50
C ASP A 593 -16.71 -26.76 -8.00
N TYR A 594 -17.87 -26.62 -7.37
CA TYR A 594 -17.92 -26.31 -5.95
C TYR A 594 -18.90 -27.18 -5.16
N VAL A 595 -18.57 -27.42 -3.89
CA VAL A 595 -19.37 -28.20 -2.94
C VAL A 595 -19.88 -27.32 -1.82
N SER A 596 -21.18 -27.14 -1.77
CA SER A 596 -21.84 -26.37 -0.72
C SER A 596 -23.19 -26.99 -0.33
N ARG A 597 -23.87 -26.37 0.63
CA ARG A 597 -25.25 -26.75 0.99
C ARG A 597 -26.28 -26.37 -0.08
N LEU A 598 -25.90 -25.45 -0.97
CA LEU A 598 -26.75 -24.99 -2.08
C LEU A 598 -26.85 -26.04 -3.19
N ARG A 599 -25.93 -27.02 -3.22
CA ARG A 599 -25.95 -28.11 -4.20
C ARG A 599 -26.84 -29.27 -3.73
N THR A 600 -27.54 -29.88 -4.68
CA THR A 600 -28.34 -31.10 -4.44
C THR A 600 -27.46 -32.31 -4.14
N ALA A 601 -27.99 -33.31 -3.48
CA ALA A 601 -27.29 -34.56 -3.21
C ALA A 601 -26.81 -35.26 -4.50
N LYS A 602 -27.58 -35.16 -5.59
CA LYS A 602 -27.24 -35.72 -6.91
C LYS A 602 -26.00 -35.01 -7.51
N GLU A 603 -25.97 -33.68 -7.46
CA GLU A 603 -24.82 -32.90 -7.95
C GLU A 603 -23.58 -33.20 -7.13
N ILE A 604 -23.68 -33.28 -5.79
CA ILE A 604 -22.56 -33.64 -4.91
C ILE A 604 -22.01 -35.02 -5.25
N SER A 605 -22.92 -36.02 -5.49
CA SER A 605 -22.50 -37.36 -5.90
C SER A 605 -21.79 -37.36 -7.26
N ASP A 606 -22.25 -36.53 -8.21
CA ASP A 606 -21.55 -36.37 -9.49
C ASP A 606 -20.14 -35.75 -9.32
N ILE A 607 -20.02 -34.70 -8.54
CA ILE A 607 -18.73 -34.09 -8.20
C ILE A 607 -17.77 -35.10 -7.57
N GLN A 608 -18.27 -35.94 -6.63
CA GLN A 608 -17.47 -37.01 -6.00
C GLN A 608 -16.96 -38.02 -7.03
N LYS A 609 -17.79 -38.42 -7.98
CA LYS A 609 -17.39 -39.35 -9.07
C LYS A 609 -16.34 -38.74 -9.97
N ARG A 610 -16.54 -37.50 -10.41
CA ARG A 610 -15.60 -36.76 -11.27
C ARG A 610 -14.27 -36.53 -10.57
N LEU A 611 -14.30 -36.22 -9.28
CA LEU A 611 -13.10 -36.03 -8.47
C LEU A 611 -12.28 -37.33 -8.36
N LYS A 612 -12.94 -38.45 -8.06
CA LYS A 612 -12.32 -39.78 -7.99
C LYS A 612 -11.81 -40.26 -9.36
N ALA A 613 -12.51 -39.93 -10.44
CA ALA A 613 -12.07 -40.22 -11.81
C ALA A 613 -10.90 -39.35 -12.26
N GLY A 614 -10.64 -38.19 -11.62
CA GLY A 614 -9.60 -37.23 -12.02
C GLY A 614 -10.01 -36.36 -13.22
N THR A 615 -11.33 -36.19 -13.46
CA THR A 615 -11.87 -35.33 -14.51
C THR A 615 -12.30 -33.97 -13.99
N LEU A 616 -12.19 -33.75 -12.69
CA LEU A 616 -12.40 -32.45 -12.04
C LEU A 616 -11.04 -31.99 -11.49
N ASP A 617 -10.58 -30.85 -11.97
CA ASP A 617 -9.23 -30.35 -11.66
C ASP A 617 -9.23 -29.49 -10.38
N ILE A 618 -10.21 -28.61 -10.22
CA ILE A 618 -10.31 -27.74 -9.05
C ILE A 618 -11.67 -27.94 -8.38
N VAL A 619 -11.66 -28.22 -7.08
CA VAL A 619 -12.87 -28.30 -6.27
C VAL A 619 -12.79 -27.28 -5.14
N ILE A 620 -13.84 -26.45 -5.03
CA ILE A 620 -13.95 -25.42 -4.01
C ILE A 620 -15.05 -25.79 -3.02
N GLY A 621 -14.83 -25.66 -1.72
CA GLY A 621 -15.88 -25.96 -0.77
C GLY A 621 -15.51 -25.72 0.68
N THR A 622 -16.49 -26.01 1.55
CA THR A 622 -16.31 -25.89 2.99
C THR A 622 -15.61 -27.13 3.57
N HIS A 623 -15.53 -27.20 4.89
CA HIS A 623 -14.95 -28.33 5.63
C HIS A 623 -15.53 -29.71 5.22
N LYS A 624 -16.61 -29.78 4.48
CA LYS A 624 -17.16 -31.01 3.91
C LYS A 624 -16.18 -31.72 2.98
N LEU A 625 -15.33 -30.97 2.26
CA LEU A 625 -14.31 -31.54 1.35
C LEU A 625 -13.27 -32.40 2.07
N VAL A 626 -13.03 -32.15 3.36
CA VAL A 626 -12.10 -32.93 4.20
C VAL A 626 -12.83 -34.07 4.93
N GLY A 627 -14.12 -34.25 4.65
CA GLY A 627 -14.99 -35.28 5.24
C GLY A 627 -14.91 -36.62 4.53
N LYS A 628 -15.49 -37.66 5.15
CA LYS A 628 -15.65 -38.98 4.53
C LYS A 628 -16.52 -38.88 3.26
N GLY A 629 -16.03 -39.38 2.14
CA GLY A 629 -16.75 -39.43 0.85
C GLY A 629 -16.14 -38.59 -0.26
N PHE A 630 -15.18 -37.75 0.01
CA PHE A 630 -14.42 -37.04 -1.01
C PHE A 630 -13.04 -37.71 -1.15
N GLU A 631 -12.85 -38.43 -2.24
CA GLU A 631 -11.59 -39.10 -2.57
C GLU A 631 -11.00 -38.44 -3.81
N PHE A 632 -9.80 -37.91 -3.67
CA PHE A 632 -9.03 -37.33 -4.76
C PHE A 632 -8.23 -38.43 -5.45
N LYS A 633 -8.15 -38.38 -6.76
CA LYS A 633 -7.27 -39.27 -7.53
C LYS A 633 -5.80 -38.92 -7.30
N ASP A 634 -5.49 -37.62 -7.38
CA ASP A 634 -4.12 -37.11 -7.23
C ASP A 634 -4.13 -35.65 -6.77
N LEU A 635 -4.29 -35.44 -5.47
CA LEU A 635 -4.32 -34.12 -4.86
C LEU A 635 -2.89 -33.57 -4.75
N GLY A 636 -2.56 -32.50 -5.51
CA GLY A 636 -1.25 -31.84 -5.46
C GLY A 636 -1.22 -30.54 -4.66
N LEU A 637 -2.32 -29.79 -4.62
CA LEU A 637 -2.36 -28.51 -3.92
C LEU A 637 -3.62 -28.34 -3.07
N LEU A 638 -3.42 -27.89 -1.83
CA LEU A 638 -4.47 -27.54 -0.87
C LEU A 638 -4.40 -26.04 -0.59
N ILE A 639 -5.42 -25.31 -0.98
CA ILE A 639 -5.57 -23.87 -0.68
C ILE A 639 -6.56 -23.72 0.47
N ILE A 640 -6.19 -22.95 1.50
CA ILE A 640 -7.02 -22.72 2.68
C ILE A 640 -7.21 -21.21 2.86
N ASP A 641 -8.44 -20.75 2.75
CA ASP A 641 -8.75 -19.35 3.06
C ASP A 641 -9.28 -19.22 4.50
N GLU A 642 -8.76 -18.23 5.23
CA GLU A 642 -9.15 -17.93 6.62
C GLU A 642 -9.08 -19.16 7.56
N GLU A 643 -7.93 -19.84 7.63
CA GLU A 643 -7.71 -21.07 8.43
C GLU A 643 -8.17 -20.93 9.89
N GLN A 644 -8.09 -19.72 10.48
CA GLN A 644 -8.48 -19.45 11.87
C GLN A 644 -9.98 -19.67 12.12
N LYS A 645 -10.81 -19.56 11.11
CA LYS A 645 -12.28 -19.77 11.22
C LYS A 645 -12.69 -21.25 11.27
N PHE A 646 -11.77 -22.20 11.01
CA PHE A 646 -12.05 -23.64 11.10
C PHE A 646 -11.95 -24.19 12.51
N GLY A 647 -12.84 -25.12 12.86
CA GLY A 647 -12.84 -25.80 14.16
C GLY A 647 -11.65 -26.77 14.33
N VAL A 648 -11.38 -27.15 15.58
CA VAL A 648 -10.22 -27.98 15.97
C VAL A 648 -10.17 -29.31 15.22
N SER A 649 -11.31 -30.00 15.07
CA SER A 649 -11.38 -31.29 14.36
C SER A 649 -11.04 -31.20 12.86
N VAL A 650 -11.36 -30.07 12.23
CA VAL A 650 -11.01 -29.82 10.83
C VAL A 650 -9.52 -29.52 10.70
N LYS A 651 -8.99 -28.71 11.63
CA LYS A 651 -7.55 -28.37 11.66
C LYS A 651 -6.68 -29.62 11.83
N GLU A 652 -7.12 -30.60 12.64
CA GLU A 652 -6.38 -31.85 12.80
C GLU A 652 -6.32 -32.68 11.52
N LYS A 653 -7.44 -32.81 10.79
CA LYS A 653 -7.47 -33.47 9.49
C LYS A 653 -6.61 -32.73 8.44
N LEU A 654 -6.64 -31.40 8.46
CA LEU A 654 -5.79 -30.57 7.59
C LEU A 654 -4.30 -30.80 7.88
N ARG A 655 -3.91 -30.97 9.15
CA ARG A 655 -2.52 -31.29 9.51
C ARG A 655 -2.04 -32.61 8.88
N GLN A 656 -2.91 -33.61 8.79
CA GLN A 656 -2.56 -34.88 8.16
C GLN A 656 -2.35 -34.73 6.64
N LEU A 657 -3.20 -33.95 5.97
CA LEU A 657 -3.06 -33.66 4.52
C LEU A 657 -1.84 -32.79 4.23
N LYS A 658 -1.52 -31.80 5.07
CA LYS A 658 -0.38 -30.91 4.93
C LYS A 658 0.98 -31.61 4.96
N ALA A 659 1.05 -32.83 5.43
CA ALA A 659 2.29 -33.58 5.52
C ALA A 659 2.80 -34.09 4.15
N SER A 660 1.93 -34.21 3.15
CA SER A 660 2.25 -34.82 1.84
C SER A 660 1.79 -34.02 0.63
N VAL A 661 1.07 -32.91 0.85
CA VAL A 661 0.46 -32.08 -0.21
C VAL A 661 0.87 -30.63 0.01
N ASP A 662 1.19 -29.94 -1.07
CA ASP A 662 1.49 -28.52 -1.03
C ASP A 662 0.30 -27.74 -0.45
N THR A 663 0.60 -26.86 0.48
CA THR A 663 -0.43 -26.09 1.17
C THR A 663 -0.18 -24.59 1.07
N LEU A 664 -1.15 -23.87 0.53
CA LEU A 664 -1.19 -22.41 0.49
C LEU A 664 -2.29 -21.91 1.40
N THR A 665 -1.96 -21.15 2.42
CA THR A 665 -2.96 -20.55 3.32
C THR A 665 -3.04 -19.05 3.08
N LEU A 666 -4.27 -18.55 3.00
CA LEU A 666 -4.56 -17.11 2.85
C LEU A 666 -5.16 -16.59 4.15
N THR A 667 -4.79 -15.37 4.56
CA THR A 667 -5.42 -14.69 5.69
C THR A 667 -5.48 -13.19 5.50
N ALA A 668 -6.59 -12.57 5.95
CA ALA A 668 -6.76 -11.12 5.97
C ALA A 668 -6.38 -10.50 7.33
N THR A 669 -6.12 -11.31 8.37
CA THR A 669 -5.73 -10.78 9.68
C THR A 669 -4.25 -10.41 9.67
N PRO A 670 -3.90 -9.15 9.99
CA PRO A 670 -2.49 -8.77 10.12
C PRO A 670 -1.83 -9.56 11.25
N ILE A 671 -0.66 -10.08 10.99
CA ILE A 671 0.15 -10.80 11.99
C ILE A 671 1.10 -9.78 12.62
N PRO A 672 1.06 -9.57 13.95
CA PRO A 672 2.00 -8.68 14.61
C PRO A 672 3.46 -9.09 14.33
N ARG A 673 4.35 -8.11 14.16
CA ARG A 673 5.78 -8.34 13.82
C ARG A 673 6.47 -9.34 14.76
N THR A 674 6.21 -9.28 16.07
CA THR A 674 6.73 -10.23 17.05
C THR A 674 6.30 -11.67 16.77
N LEU A 675 5.07 -11.88 16.27
CA LEU A 675 4.57 -13.18 15.87
C LEU A 675 5.12 -13.59 14.50
N GLN A 676 5.37 -12.64 13.59
CA GLN A 676 6.05 -12.88 12.31
C GLN A 676 7.45 -13.46 12.54
N PHE A 677 8.27 -12.84 13.39
CA PHE A 677 9.60 -13.36 13.75
C PHE A 677 9.54 -14.74 14.40
N SER A 678 8.50 -15.03 15.18
CA SER A 678 8.30 -16.36 15.78
C SER A 678 7.87 -17.42 14.78
N LEU A 679 7.20 -17.02 13.70
CA LEU A 679 6.72 -17.90 12.63
C LEU A 679 7.76 -18.13 11.52
N LEU A 680 8.71 -17.21 11.30
CA LEU A 680 9.77 -17.30 10.28
C LEU A 680 10.64 -18.56 10.37
N GLY A 681 10.66 -19.25 11.52
CA GLY A 681 11.34 -20.55 11.68
C GLY A 681 10.41 -21.76 11.58
N ALA A 682 9.10 -21.57 11.42
CA ALA A 682 8.10 -22.65 11.52
C ALA A 682 7.20 -22.77 10.29
N ARG A 683 7.07 -21.71 9.48
CA ARG A 683 6.24 -21.66 8.27
C ARG A 683 6.74 -20.57 7.34
N ASP A 684 6.67 -20.82 6.03
CA ASP A 684 7.02 -19.83 5.02
C ASP A 684 5.93 -18.72 4.95
N LEU A 685 6.36 -17.47 4.95
CA LEU A 685 5.47 -16.31 5.05
C LEU A 685 5.70 -15.35 3.88
N SER A 686 4.61 -14.93 3.24
CA SER A 686 4.59 -13.80 2.30
C SER A 686 3.60 -12.77 2.77
N ILE A 687 4.01 -11.50 2.82
CA ILE A 687 3.17 -10.39 3.26
C ILE A 687 2.91 -9.49 2.06
N ILE A 688 1.63 -9.18 1.83
CA ILE A 688 1.18 -8.19 0.85
C ILE A 688 0.69 -6.98 1.64
N SER A 689 1.57 -5.99 1.78
CA SER A 689 1.31 -4.75 2.52
C SER A 689 0.91 -3.58 1.59
N THR A 690 1.27 -3.66 0.32
CA THR A 690 0.97 -2.64 -0.68
C THR A 690 -0.45 -2.82 -1.23
N PRO A 691 -1.35 -1.83 -1.07
CA PRO A 691 -2.68 -1.89 -1.68
C PRO A 691 -2.58 -1.83 -3.21
N PRO A 692 -3.52 -2.46 -3.93
CA PRO A 692 -3.61 -2.29 -5.38
C PRO A 692 -3.75 -0.81 -5.76
N PRO A 693 -3.12 -0.36 -6.85
CA PRO A 693 -3.05 1.07 -7.22
C PRO A 693 -4.43 1.71 -7.45
N ASN A 694 -5.43 0.94 -7.82
CA ASN A 694 -6.78 1.43 -8.12
C ASN A 694 -7.74 1.45 -6.92
N ARG A 695 -7.27 1.11 -5.74
CA ARG A 695 -8.12 1.09 -4.55
C ARG A 695 -8.30 2.50 -3.98
N ILE A 696 -9.50 3.04 -4.11
CA ILE A 696 -9.87 4.28 -3.42
C ILE A 696 -10.03 3.96 -1.93
N PRO A 697 -9.36 4.69 -1.04
CA PRO A 697 -9.50 4.47 0.40
C PRO A 697 -10.95 4.66 0.86
N VAL A 698 -11.37 3.84 1.81
CA VAL A 698 -12.70 3.97 2.42
C VAL A 698 -12.69 5.19 3.34
N GLN A 699 -13.53 6.17 3.04
CA GLN A 699 -13.70 7.34 3.90
C GLN A 699 -14.45 6.91 5.16
N THR A 700 -13.82 7.05 6.32
CA THR A 700 -14.39 6.62 7.60
C THR A 700 -14.73 7.85 8.43
N GLU A 701 -15.94 7.88 9.00
CA GLU A 701 -16.44 9.00 9.77
C GLU A 701 -17.17 8.53 11.02
N ILE A 702 -16.92 9.17 12.16
CA ILE A 702 -17.62 8.92 13.42
C ILE A 702 -18.77 9.93 13.55
N MET A 703 -20.00 9.44 13.75
CA MET A 703 -21.19 10.27 13.84
C MET A 703 -22.13 9.86 14.96
N LEU A 704 -23.00 10.76 15.35
CA LEU A 704 -24.12 10.44 16.24
C LEU A 704 -25.26 9.79 15.44
N PHE A 705 -26.18 9.12 16.14
CA PHE A 705 -27.39 8.60 15.51
C PHE A 705 -28.34 9.77 15.19
N ASP A 706 -28.23 10.30 13.98
CA ASP A 706 -29.06 11.38 13.47
C ASP A 706 -29.91 10.87 12.30
N HIS A 707 -31.23 11.07 12.37
CA HIS A 707 -32.18 10.55 11.38
C HIS A 707 -32.01 11.24 10.01
N ASP A 708 -31.76 12.54 10.00
CA ASP A 708 -31.64 13.31 8.77
C ASP A 708 -30.32 13.03 8.06
N GLU A 709 -29.23 12.89 8.81
CA GLU A 709 -27.92 12.50 8.28
C GLU A 709 -27.95 11.06 7.72
N ILE A 710 -28.50 10.11 8.46
CA ILE A 710 -28.64 8.73 7.99
C ILE A 710 -29.47 8.67 6.71
N LYS A 711 -30.56 9.43 6.64
CA LYS A 711 -31.39 9.53 5.43
C LYS A 711 -30.61 10.09 4.24
N LYS A 712 -29.81 11.15 4.43
CA LYS A 712 -28.95 11.72 3.38
C LYS A 712 -27.94 10.71 2.86
N ILE A 713 -27.26 10.00 3.77
CA ILE A 713 -26.26 8.97 3.44
C ILE A 713 -26.89 7.86 2.61
N ILE A 714 -28.01 7.32 3.05
CA ILE A 714 -28.72 6.26 2.34
C ILE A 714 -29.16 6.72 0.95
N ASN A 715 -29.82 7.87 0.85
CA ASN A 715 -30.29 8.41 -0.42
C ASN A 715 -29.13 8.72 -1.38
N TYR A 716 -28.00 9.22 -0.89
CA TYR A 716 -26.82 9.43 -1.70
C TYR A 716 -26.32 8.12 -2.34
N GLU A 717 -26.27 7.04 -1.57
CA GLU A 717 -25.83 5.73 -2.09
C GLU A 717 -26.84 5.15 -3.09
N ILE A 718 -28.13 5.17 -2.77
CA ILE A 718 -29.18 4.65 -3.65
C ILE A 718 -29.25 5.44 -4.96
N ASN A 719 -29.18 6.77 -4.92
CA ASN A 719 -29.23 7.63 -6.11
C ASN A 719 -28.07 7.39 -7.09
N ARG A 720 -26.92 6.94 -6.61
CA ARG A 720 -25.82 6.54 -7.50
C ARG A 720 -25.86 5.05 -7.90
N GLY A 721 -26.95 4.36 -7.56
CA GLY A 721 -27.18 2.93 -7.90
C GLY A 721 -26.35 1.96 -7.06
N GLY A 722 -25.88 2.37 -5.88
CA GLY A 722 -25.15 1.53 -4.94
C GLY A 722 -26.07 0.86 -3.90
N GLN A 723 -25.45 0.02 -3.08
CA GLN A 723 -26.12 -0.70 -1.98
C GLN A 723 -25.47 -0.34 -0.64
N VAL A 724 -26.24 -0.48 0.45
CA VAL A 724 -25.85 -0.11 1.81
C VAL A 724 -25.82 -1.33 2.73
N PHE A 725 -24.74 -1.49 3.48
CA PHE A 725 -24.70 -2.34 4.66
C PHE A 725 -25.10 -1.53 5.89
N PHE A 726 -26.04 -2.02 6.67
CA PHE A 726 -26.35 -1.49 8.00
C PHE A 726 -26.13 -2.58 9.05
N VAL A 727 -25.11 -2.38 9.91
CA VAL A 727 -24.70 -3.37 10.91
C VAL A 727 -25.22 -2.96 12.27
N HIS A 728 -25.96 -3.85 12.92
CA HIS A 728 -26.42 -3.69 14.30
C HIS A 728 -26.27 -4.99 15.08
N ASN A 729 -25.47 -4.99 16.16
CA ASN A 729 -24.99 -6.24 16.76
C ASN A 729 -25.99 -6.92 17.70
N ARG A 730 -27.17 -6.36 17.93
CA ARG A 730 -28.20 -6.96 18.81
C ARG A 730 -29.39 -7.46 18.00
N VAL A 731 -29.57 -8.79 17.96
CA VAL A 731 -30.65 -9.42 17.22
C VAL A 731 -32.03 -8.93 17.66
N GLU A 732 -32.24 -8.75 18.98
CA GLU A 732 -33.49 -8.31 19.58
C GLU A 732 -33.92 -6.91 19.13
N GLU A 733 -32.99 -6.04 18.83
CA GLU A 733 -33.21 -4.63 18.45
C GLU A 733 -33.31 -4.45 16.91
N LEU A 734 -32.95 -5.48 16.12
CA LEU A 734 -32.92 -5.37 14.64
C LEU A 734 -34.27 -5.00 14.04
N GLN A 735 -35.38 -5.53 14.59
CA GLN A 735 -36.72 -5.21 14.10
C GLN A 735 -37.06 -3.72 14.35
N SER A 736 -36.70 -3.20 15.51
CA SER A 736 -36.92 -1.78 15.83
C SER A 736 -36.07 -0.85 14.93
N VAL A 737 -34.84 -1.25 14.62
CA VAL A 737 -33.97 -0.53 13.68
C VAL A 737 -34.56 -0.59 12.26
N TYR A 738 -35.10 -1.76 11.85
CA TYR A 738 -35.76 -1.90 10.57
C TYR A 738 -36.96 -0.94 10.45
N ASP A 739 -37.80 -0.86 11.47
CA ASP A 739 -38.99 0.00 11.47
C ASP A 739 -38.63 1.51 11.42
N ILE A 740 -37.50 1.89 12.03
CA ILE A 740 -36.95 3.24 11.95
C ILE A 740 -36.47 3.53 10.53
N LEU A 741 -35.62 2.67 9.96
CA LEU A 741 -35.07 2.86 8.63
C LEU A 741 -36.14 2.88 7.54
N HIS A 742 -37.15 2.01 7.64
CA HIS A 742 -38.24 1.97 6.70
C HIS A 742 -39.14 3.23 6.76
N ARG A 743 -39.29 3.84 7.94
CA ARG A 743 -39.96 5.14 8.08
C ARG A 743 -39.12 6.30 7.50
N LEU A 744 -37.79 6.24 7.61
CA LEU A 744 -36.89 7.29 7.07
C LEU A 744 -36.86 7.27 5.54
N VAL A 745 -36.84 6.09 4.93
CA VAL A 745 -36.80 5.89 3.48
C VAL A 745 -37.80 4.80 3.09
N PRO A 746 -39.09 5.14 2.89
CA PRO A 746 -40.16 4.16 2.67
C PRO A 746 -40.00 3.35 1.39
N ASP A 747 -39.42 3.92 0.34
CA ASP A 747 -39.28 3.27 -0.97
C ASP A 747 -38.08 2.28 -1.02
N MET A 748 -37.26 2.23 0.01
CA MET A 748 -36.07 1.41 0.08
C MET A 748 -36.40 -0.04 0.43
N LYS A 749 -35.87 -0.98 -0.33
CA LYS A 749 -35.99 -2.41 -0.07
C LYS A 749 -34.92 -2.86 0.94
N ILE A 750 -35.32 -3.18 2.15
CA ILE A 750 -34.44 -3.63 3.22
C ILE A 750 -34.51 -5.15 3.37
N CYS A 751 -33.34 -5.79 3.29
CA CYS A 751 -33.16 -7.19 3.64
C CYS A 751 -32.67 -7.31 5.08
N LEU A 752 -33.40 -8.00 5.95
CA LEU A 752 -33.00 -8.27 7.33
C LEU A 752 -32.40 -9.67 7.45
N ALA A 753 -31.15 -9.76 8.01
CA ALA A 753 -30.39 -10.98 8.13
C ALA A 753 -29.60 -11.06 9.46
N HIS A 754 -29.69 -12.20 10.17
CA HIS A 754 -28.93 -12.41 11.42
C HIS A 754 -28.57 -13.89 11.62
N GLY A 755 -27.58 -14.15 12.46
CA GLY A 755 -27.00 -15.47 12.67
C GLY A 755 -27.91 -16.51 13.32
N GLN A 756 -29.06 -16.12 13.91
CA GLN A 756 -30.05 -17.03 14.49
C GLN A 756 -31.05 -17.54 13.46
N MET A 757 -31.03 -17.00 12.22
CA MET A 757 -31.88 -17.52 11.15
C MET A 757 -31.43 -18.91 10.71
N GLU A 758 -32.36 -19.68 10.16
CA GLU A 758 -32.02 -20.92 9.49
C GLU A 758 -30.99 -20.66 8.39
N ALA A 759 -29.92 -21.45 8.38
CA ALA A 759 -28.76 -21.21 7.50
C ALA A 759 -29.13 -21.09 6.01
N LYS A 760 -30.13 -21.85 5.55
CA LYS A 760 -30.61 -21.80 4.17
C LYS A 760 -31.35 -20.49 3.85
N VAL A 761 -32.17 -20.00 4.79
CA VAL A 761 -32.89 -18.73 4.64
C VAL A 761 -31.89 -17.56 4.62
N LEU A 762 -30.90 -17.60 5.52
CA LEU A 762 -29.84 -16.59 5.59
C LEU A 762 -29.02 -16.53 4.28
N GLU A 763 -28.62 -17.70 3.77
CA GLU A 763 -27.85 -17.81 2.53
C GLU A 763 -28.65 -17.24 1.33
N ASN A 764 -29.93 -17.58 1.21
CA ASN A 764 -30.78 -17.06 0.14
C ASN A 764 -30.93 -15.52 0.22
N LYS A 765 -31.19 -14.98 1.40
CA LYS A 765 -31.29 -13.51 1.60
C LYS A 765 -30.01 -12.76 1.20
N ILE A 766 -28.86 -13.34 1.49
CA ILE A 766 -27.58 -12.74 1.09
C ILE A 766 -27.40 -12.82 -0.43
N LEU A 767 -27.82 -13.93 -1.06
CA LEU A 767 -27.76 -14.08 -2.52
C LEU A 767 -28.70 -13.09 -3.22
N ASP A 768 -29.92 -12.90 -2.72
CA ASP A 768 -30.89 -11.94 -3.25
C ASP A 768 -30.35 -10.51 -3.12
N PHE A 769 -29.67 -10.18 -2.00
CA PHE A 769 -28.99 -8.89 -1.84
C PHE A 769 -27.82 -8.73 -2.83
N MET A 770 -27.01 -9.78 -3.03
CA MET A 770 -25.93 -9.76 -4.04
C MET A 770 -26.47 -9.61 -5.47
N ALA A 771 -27.65 -10.13 -5.75
CA ALA A 771 -28.33 -10.00 -7.05
C ALA A 771 -28.86 -8.57 -7.30
N GLY A 772 -28.92 -7.73 -6.26
CA GLY A 772 -29.44 -6.36 -6.34
C GLY A 772 -30.95 -6.25 -6.10
N ASP A 773 -31.62 -7.31 -5.59
CA ASP A 773 -33.06 -7.30 -5.28
C ASP A 773 -33.39 -6.41 -4.07
N TYR A 774 -32.39 -6.07 -3.27
CA TYR A 774 -32.46 -5.20 -2.10
C TYR A 774 -31.44 -4.08 -2.16
N ASP A 775 -31.82 -2.90 -1.67
CA ASP A 775 -30.98 -1.70 -1.61
C ASP A 775 -30.11 -1.68 -0.33
N MET A 776 -30.62 -2.27 0.75
CA MET A 776 -29.92 -2.31 2.05
C MET A 776 -29.96 -3.73 2.65
N LEU A 777 -28.80 -4.14 3.20
CA LEU A 777 -28.70 -5.30 4.09
C LEU A 777 -28.58 -4.84 5.54
N LEU A 778 -29.66 -4.97 6.32
CA LEU A 778 -29.66 -4.77 7.77
C LEU A 778 -29.28 -6.10 8.44
N CYS A 779 -28.11 -6.14 9.10
CA CYS A 779 -27.60 -7.39 9.62
C CYS A 779 -26.79 -7.23 10.92
N THR A 780 -26.54 -8.37 11.56
CA THR A 780 -25.52 -8.48 12.62
C THR A 780 -24.10 -8.57 12.00
N THR A 781 -23.08 -8.86 12.77
CA THR A 781 -21.69 -9.03 12.31
C THR A 781 -21.47 -10.21 11.35
N ILE A 782 -22.54 -10.83 10.83
CA ILE A 782 -22.46 -11.96 9.88
C ILE A 782 -21.66 -11.64 8.61
N ILE A 783 -21.60 -10.36 8.21
CA ILE A 783 -20.86 -9.92 7.02
C ILE A 783 -19.34 -9.88 7.21
N GLU A 784 -18.83 -10.01 8.44
CA GLU A 784 -17.37 -10.08 8.69
C GLU A 784 -16.70 -11.29 8.00
N ASN A 785 -17.49 -12.31 7.61
CA ASN A 785 -17.02 -13.57 7.06
C ASN A 785 -16.71 -13.53 5.55
N GLY A 786 -16.00 -12.52 5.06
CA GLY A 786 -15.41 -12.56 3.72
C GLY A 786 -16.34 -12.22 2.55
N LEU A 787 -17.57 -11.76 2.79
CA LEU A 787 -18.51 -11.39 1.72
C LEU A 787 -17.92 -10.28 0.83
N ASP A 788 -17.96 -10.50 -0.47
CA ASP A 788 -17.59 -9.53 -1.51
C ASP A 788 -18.82 -9.13 -2.31
N ILE A 789 -19.27 -7.90 -2.12
CA ILE A 789 -20.39 -7.31 -2.84
C ILE A 789 -19.93 -6.00 -3.46
N PRO A 790 -19.55 -6.02 -4.76
CA PRO A 790 -18.90 -4.86 -5.40
C PRO A 790 -19.78 -3.61 -5.44
N ASN A 791 -21.10 -3.77 -5.40
CA ASN A 791 -22.05 -2.65 -5.44
C ASN A 791 -22.35 -2.05 -4.05
N ALA A 792 -21.94 -2.70 -2.96
CA ALA A 792 -22.10 -2.17 -1.62
C ALA A 792 -20.91 -1.25 -1.27
N ASN A 793 -21.11 0.07 -1.45
CA ASN A 793 -20.05 1.06 -1.26
C ASN A 793 -20.19 1.85 0.04
N THR A 794 -21.29 1.70 0.76
CA THR A 794 -21.52 2.35 2.05
C THR A 794 -21.81 1.33 3.13
N ILE A 795 -21.10 1.43 4.25
CA ILE A 795 -21.38 0.66 5.47
C ILE A 795 -21.66 1.60 6.64
N ILE A 796 -22.77 1.36 7.32
CA ILE A 796 -23.18 2.08 8.53
C ILE A 796 -23.12 1.09 9.69
N ILE A 797 -22.29 1.35 10.68
CA ILE A 797 -22.06 0.49 11.85
C ILE A 797 -22.67 1.16 13.08
N ASN A 798 -23.83 0.65 13.51
CA ASN A 798 -24.53 1.20 14.68
C ASN A 798 -23.95 0.62 15.98
N GLN A 799 -23.84 1.47 17.01
CA GLN A 799 -23.21 1.17 18.30
C GLN A 799 -21.75 0.66 18.15
N ALA A 800 -20.98 1.31 17.28
CA ALA A 800 -19.61 0.91 16.91
C ALA A 800 -18.66 0.82 18.13
N GLN A 801 -18.92 1.54 19.24
CA GLN A 801 -18.15 1.48 20.48
C GLN A 801 -18.15 0.08 21.13
N ASN A 802 -19.13 -0.76 20.83
CA ASN A 802 -19.27 -2.12 21.37
C ASN A 802 -18.52 -3.19 20.55
N ILE A 803 -17.94 -2.82 19.41
CA ILE A 803 -17.29 -3.74 18.48
C ILE A 803 -15.76 -3.68 18.68
N GLY A 804 -15.10 -4.83 18.57
CA GLY A 804 -13.64 -4.92 18.65
C GLY A 804 -12.93 -4.25 17.48
N LEU A 805 -11.68 -3.80 17.68
CA LEU A 805 -10.89 -3.14 16.62
C LEU A 805 -10.71 -4.03 15.37
N SER A 806 -10.41 -5.31 15.57
CA SER A 806 -10.26 -6.29 14.49
C SER A 806 -11.55 -6.43 13.68
N ASP A 807 -12.70 -6.50 14.39
CA ASP A 807 -14.01 -6.70 13.73
C ASP A 807 -14.43 -5.44 12.99
N LEU A 808 -14.18 -4.25 13.58
CA LEU A 808 -14.40 -2.96 12.88
C LEU A 808 -13.56 -2.87 11.60
N HIS A 809 -12.29 -3.28 11.67
CA HIS A 809 -11.41 -3.30 10.49
C HIS A 809 -11.92 -4.27 9.42
N GLN A 810 -12.37 -5.46 9.81
CA GLN A 810 -12.96 -6.44 8.89
C GLN A 810 -14.28 -5.95 8.28
N LEU A 811 -15.15 -5.31 9.08
CA LEU A 811 -16.41 -4.73 8.61
C LEU A 811 -16.15 -3.57 7.63
N ARG A 812 -15.23 -2.65 7.96
CA ARG A 812 -14.84 -1.58 7.05
C ARG A 812 -14.31 -2.11 5.72
N GLY A 813 -13.53 -3.19 5.75
CA GLY A 813 -12.99 -3.86 4.56
C GLY A 813 -14.07 -4.55 3.69
N ARG A 814 -15.37 -4.54 4.08
CA ARG A 814 -16.46 -5.05 3.24
C ARG A 814 -16.85 -4.08 2.14
N VAL A 815 -16.53 -2.81 2.27
CA VAL A 815 -16.72 -1.78 1.25
C VAL A 815 -15.35 -1.34 0.68
N GLY A 816 -15.34 -0.57 -0.42
CA GLY A 816 -14.11 -0.11 -1.05
C GLY A 816 -13.45 -1.15 -1.96
N ARG A 817 -14.25 -1.92 -2.69
CA ARG A 817 -13.81 -2.95 -3.64
C ARG A 817 -14.12 -2.61 -5.09
N SER A 818 -14.70 -1.45 -5.33
CA SER A 818 -15.03 -0.92 -6.66
C SER A 818 -14.25 0.37 -6.93
N ASN A 819 -14.30 0.86 -8.16
CA ASN A 819 -13.73 2.14 -8.58
C ASN A 819 -14.54 3.36 -8.06
N ARG A 820 -15.54 3.12 -7.20
CA ARG A 820 -16.38 4.15 -6.61
C ARG A 820 -15.91 4.52 -5.22
N ARG A 821 -16.05 5.77 -4.84
CA ARG A 821 -15.81 6.21 -3.45
C ARG A 821 -16.70 5.42 -2.49
N SER A 822 -16.11 4.94 -1.41
CA SER A 822 -16.77 4.11 -0.42
C SER A 822 -16.68 4.74 0.95
N PHE A 823 -17.73 4.55 1.75
CA PHE A 823 -17.90 5.21 3.03
C PHE A 823 -18.16 4.22 4.15
N CYS A 824 -17.59 4.50 5.31
CA CYS A 824 -17.79 3.76 6.55
C CYS A 824 -18.23 4.74 7.65
N TYR A 825 -19.47 4.68 8.05
CA TYR A 825 -20.02 5.52 9.11
C TYR A 825 -20.12 4.75 10.41
N LEU A 826 -19.43 5.24 11.45
CA LEU A 826 -19.41 4.67 12.78
C LEU A 826 -20.36 5.44 13.69
N ILE A 827 -21.56 4.91 13.89
CA ILE A 827 -22.56 5.54 14.76
C ILE A 827 -22.27 5.17 16.20
N VAL A 828 -22.13 6.21 17.02
CA VAL A 828 -21.81 6.11 18.44
C VAL A 828 -22.73 7.02 19.27
N PRO A 829 -22.94 6.75 20.56
CA PRO A 829 -23.53 7.73 21.46
C PRO A 829 -22.57 8.93 21.69
N PRO A 830 -23.01 10.02 22.31
CA PRO A 830 -22.14 11.16 22.56
C PRO A 830 -20.79 10.76 23.13
N LEU A 831 -19.69 11.26 22.58
CA LEU A 831 -18.33 10.86 22.89
C LEU A 831 -17.97 10.94 24.38
N VAL A 832 -18.70 11.78 25.15
CA VAL A 832 -18.53 11.91 26.60
C VAL A 832 -19.01 10.66 27.35
N SER A 833 -19.94 9.90 26.80
CA SER A 833 -20.53 8.69 27.42
C SER A 833 -19.80 7.40 27.04
N ILE A 834 -18.78 7.47 26.20
CA ILE A 834 -18.02 6.33 25.71
C ILE A 834 -16.75 6.15 26.54
N THR A 835 -16.37 4.88 26.84
CA THR A 835 -15.11 4.57 27.50
C THR A 835 -13.93 5.06 26.67
N GLU A 836 -12.85 5.43 27.34
CA GLU A 836 -11.65 5.94 26.65
C GLU A 836 -11.04 4.93 25.68
N ASP A 837 -11.08 3.65 26.01
CA ASP A 837 -10.64 2.57 25.12
C ASP A 837 -11.51 2.47 23.85
N ALA A 838 -12.82 2.64 23.98
CA ALA A 838 -13.70 2.66 22.81
C ALA A 838 -13.41 3.89 21.91
N ARG A 839 -13.19 5.07 22.54
CA ARG A 839 -12.82 6.28 21.81
C ARG A 839 -11.50 6.13 21.04
N ARG A 840 -10.49 5.52 21.66
CA ARG A 840 -9.19 5.25 21.02
C ARG A 840 -9.32 4.27 19.84
N ARG A 841 -10.11 3.19 19.99
CA ARG A 841 -10.38 2.24 18.92
C ARG A 841 -11.07 2.90 17.72
N LEU A 842 -12.07 3.74 17.99
CA LEU A 842 -12.82 4.45 16.96
C LEU A 842 -11.91 5.44 16.21
N LYS A 843 -11.12 6.25 16.93
CA LYS A 843 -10.14 7.14 16.31
C LYS A 843 -9.10 6.39 15.49
N ALA A 844 -8.63 5.23 15.96
CA ALA A 844 -7.69 4.42 15.21
C ALA A 844 -8.29 3.94 13.88
N ILE A 845 -9.56 3.56 13.83
CA ILE A 845 -10.25 3.16 12.58
C ILE A 845 -10.51 4.36 11.67
N GLU A 846 -10.82 5.52 12.21
CA GLU A 846 -11.03 6.75 11.46
C GLU A 846 -9.75 7.25 10.79
N SER A 847 -8.60 7.13 11.49
CA SER A 847 -7.28 7.54 10.98
C SER A 847 -6.64 6.53 10.01
N PHE A 848 -7.20 5.34 9.88
CA PHE A 848 -6.76 4.32 8.92
C PHE A 848 -7.42 4.55 7.56
#